data_f5931763e81cc62fd9544dea32f4d8b8
#
_entry.id   f5931763e81cc62fd9544dea32f4d8b8
#
_cell.length_a   1.000
_cell.length_b   1.000
_cell.length_c   1.000
_cell.angle_alpha   90.00
_cell.angle_beta   90.00
_cell.angle_gamma   90.00
#
_symmetry.space_group_name_H-M   'P 1'
#
loop_
_entity.id
_entity.type
_entity.pdbx_description
1 polymer ?
#
loop_
_entity_poly.entity_id
_entity_poly.type
_entity_poly.pdbx_seq_one_letter_code
_entity_poly.pdbx_strand_id
1 'polypeptide(L)'
;MSSQFPLSRRVFLGGVSALAATAVTPSVAAAAATSAASGGGEVRLHWLDGRPAAPAGCAFGVPWPRGTLARNVPLALHTANGAPVPVQSWPLAYWPDGSVKWTGHAVTSSATADAFALASGAPAPPPVPVTVRRSPREIVVANGTVELKIATTGPIAVPSISRAGRVVARDGELVLRLQDQPDDADDSRAPRREDWTGIVERAEVEQSGPVRAVVKLTGRYRRDRGRGTRAILPWTLRVYLGAGDDSLRVVHSFRWDADENHDFVRGLGLRFSVPLTDEPHNRHVRFGTAAGGVWGEPVRVLTGLRRDPGSAVRKAQTDGTATPPVAQWGQQVRDGYQNLALWNDFTLFQESARHFAVWKRTTAAGSWLKHAGRGDRASGFGYVGGVGGGLGFGLRDFWQRAPRSLDIRGAATDTASVTLWSYSPLAPAMDLRTYDTVAHGLDLSYEDVQEGFATPQGMVRSTELRLWALAATPPRDTIAALSATLTAPPQLVTDPATYHAAGVFGRWSLPDRGTPARAALEDGIAREIGFYADQVDEREWYGFWHYGDVMHTYDADRHEWRYDVGGYAWDNAELGTDALLWYAFLRSGDPRTFRLAHAMTQHVSEVDTHHSGRFAGLGSRHAVVHWGDGAKEARVGESFTKRFSYYLTADELLGELIRSSLQVDETLRTVDPLREVLPPQTKAPARVRIGPDWYALVSNWLTEWERTGDVRWRDRIVTGMKDIATFPAGLFTGEAGGAVGFDPATGHLVNLEKGDFDGGYNLSMAFLGEQILWEALDLVDVPEFRRTYLDFARYAQAPSAEKIARYGRDFNPGLFKTIYSRVTAWAGEQLGDASLRKRGWDQFTSDPAGKPWPPAERVTGSAVASPVTEIPTRTTTNPAGDFATFATNDFAQRNLATIALLAIAPEEAP
;
A
#
# COMPACT_ATOMS: atom_id res chain seq x y z
N MET A 1 -64.65 19.86 -15.36
CA MET A 1 -64.55 21.30 -15.13
C MET A 1 -63.12 21.64 -14.95
N SER A 2 -62.60 22.27 -15.97
CA SER A 2 -61.21 22.71 -16.14
C SER A 2 -60.92 23.95 -15.27
N SER A 3 -59.68 24.01 -14.73
CA SER A 3 -59.03 25.30 -14.60
C SER A 3 -57.52 25.08 -14.69
N GLN A 4 -57.01 25.52 -15.82
CA GLN A 4 -55.59 25.77 -16.09
C GLN A 4 -55.13 27.01 -15.31
N PHE A 5 -53.90 26.95 -14.79
CA PHE A 5 -53.10 28.14 -14.51
C PHE A 5 -51.71 27.98 -15.14
N PRO A 6 -51.18 29.03 -15.77
CA PRO A 6 -49.98 28.95 -16.59
C PRO A 6 -48.70 29.19 -15.76
N LEU A 7 -47.70 28.39 -16.00
CA LEU A 7 -46.32 28.58 -15.50
C LEU A 7 -45.62 29.64 -16.37
N SER A 8 -45.28 30.76 -15.80
CA SER A 8 -44.45 31.78 -16.43
C SER A 8 -42.99 31.37 -16.40
N ARG A 9 -42.37 31.26 -17.58
CA ARG A 9 -40.93 31.15 -17.77
C ARG A 9 -40.25 32.43 -17.28
N ARG A 10 -39.42 32.36 -16.23
CA ARG A 10 -38.38 33.37 -15.99
C ARG A 10 -37.04 32.75 -16.40
N VAL A 11 -36.51 33.28 -17.50
CA VAL A 11 -35.16 33.09 -17.98
C VAL A 11 -34.21 33.79 -16.96
N PHE A 12 -33.37 33.01 -16.31
CA PHE A 12 -32.22 33.57 -15.59
C PHE A 12 -30.97 33.29 -16.46
N LEU A 13 -30.53 34.33 -17.13
CA LEU A 13 -29.20 34.42 -17.72
C LEU A 13 -28.24 34.61 -16.56
N GLY A 14 -27.62 33.55 -16.10
CA GLY A 14 -26.45 33.55 -15.20
C GLY A 14 -25.19 33.41 -16.04
N GLY A 15 -24.32 34.42 -16.01
CA GLY A 15 -23.11 34.50 -16.78
C GLY A 15 -22.18 33.36 -16.48
N VAL A 16 -21.78 32.67 -17.51
CA VAL A 16 -20.64 31.74 -17.51
C VAL A 16 -19.37 32.60 -17.49
N SER A 17 -18.79 32.78 -16.32
CA SER A 17 -17.41 33.25 -16.25
C SER A 17 -16.52 32.06 -16.68
N ALA A 18 -16.09 32.09 -17.91
CA ALA A 18 -15.01 31.24 -18.40
C ALA A 18 -13.73 31.62 -17.64
N LEU A 19 -13.39 30.86 -16.63
CA LEU A 19 -12.04 30.81 -16.13
C LEU A 19 -11.19 30.14 -17.21
N ALA A 20 -10.48 30.95 -17.96
CA ALA A 20 -9.40 30.48 -18.82
C ALA A 20 -8.38 29.78 -17.92
N ALA A 21 -8.35 28.46 -17.97
CA ALA A 21 -7.25 27.69 -17.48
C ALA A 21 -6.04 28.06 -18.37
N THR A 22 -5.22 28.97 -17.93
CA THR A 22 -3.87 29.14 -18.43
C THR A 22 -3.12 27.85 -18.09
N ALA A 23 -2.97 27.00 -19.10
CA ALA A 23 -2.01 25.92 -19.06
C ALA A 23 -0.62 26.56 -18.87
N VAL A 24 -0.15 26.55 -17.63
CA VAL A 24 1.25 26.77 -17.32
C VAL A 24 1.95 25.47 -17.71
N THR A 25 2.42 25.43 -18.96
CA THR A 25 3.44 24.45 -19.35
C THR A 25 4.68 24.75 -18.52
N PRO A 26 5.16 23.85 -17.65
CA PRO A 26 6.50 24.01 -17.13
C PRO A 26 7.46 23.82 -18.32
N SER A 27 8.08 24.91 -18.77
CA SER A 27 9.25 24.82 -19.63
C SER A 27 10.36 24.17 -18.80
N VAL A 28 10.52 22.85 -18.94
CA VAL A 28 11.71 22.16 -18.49
C VAL A 28 12.83 22.65 -19.43
N ALA A 29 13.51 23.70 -19.00
CA ALA A 29 14.80 24.06 -19.55
C ALA A 29 15.72 22.85 -19.25
N ALA A 30 16.08 22.11 -20.29
CA ALA A 30 17.12 21.11 -20.26
C ALA A 30 18.45 21.84 -19.98
N ALA A 31 18.76 22.05 -18.70
CA ALA A 31 20.10 22.32 -18.25
C ALA A 31 20.81 20.98 -18.25
N ALA A 32 21.53 20.70 -19.32
CA ALA A 32 22.56 19.67 -19.35
C ALA A 32 23.63 20.07 -18.32
N ALA A 33 23.43 19.69 -17.07
CA ALA A 33 24.45 19.78 -16.05
C ALA A 33 25.37 18.57 -16.26
N THR A 34 26.51 18.80 -16.91
CA THR A 34 27.69 17.96 -16.73
C THR A 34 28.12 18.07 -15.28
N SER A 35 27.54 17.22 -14.42
CA SER A 35 28.05 17.00 -13.08
C SER A 35 29.22 16.01 -13.18
N ALA A 36 30.42 16.55 -13.14
CA ALA A 36 31.62 15.77 -12.85
C ALA A 36 31.40 15.04 -11.52
N ALA A 37 31.59 13.72 -11.53
CA ALA A 37 31.63 12.89 -10.34
C ALA A 37 32.80 13.36 -9.44
N SER A 38 32.49 14.18 -8.46
CA SER A 38 33.38 14.46 -7.34
C SER A 38 33.10 13.43 -6.25
N GLY A 39 34.13 12.71 -5.82
CA GLY A 39 34.07 11.61 -4.86
C GLY A 39 33.45 12.00 -3.50
N GLY A 40 32.59 11.12 -3.01
CA GLY A 40 31.88 11.22 -1.72
C GLY A 40 30.43 11.68 -1.95
N GLY A 41 29.57 10.75 -2.37
CA GLY A 41 28.21 10.99 -2.87
C GLY A 41 27.30 11.77 -1.96
N GLU A 42 27.07 13.01 -2.25
CA GLU A 42 25.91 13.77 -1.72
C GLU A 42 24.66 13.35 -2.49
N VAL A 43 23.59 13.00 -1.75
CA VAL A 43 22.26 12.71 -2.33
C VAL A 43 21.31 13.83 -2.00
N ARG A 44 20.74 14.44 -3.03
CA ARG A 44 19.71 15.48 -2.89
C ARG A 44 18.35 14.86 -2.63
N LEU A 45 17.61 15.46 -1.72
CA LEU A 45 16.28 15.01 -1.31
C LEU A 45 15.30 16.17 -1.35
N HIS A 46 14.07 15.87 -1.71
CA HIS A 46 12.95 16.80 -1.69
C HIS A 46 11.66 16.11 -1.25
N TRP A 47 10.67 16.88 -0.85
CA TRP A 47 9.36 16.36 -0.50
C TRP A 47 8.60 15.93 -1.77
N LEU A 48 8.01 14.76 -1.74
CA LEU A 48 7.28 14.16 -2.86
C LEU A 48 6.15 15.07 -3.38
N ASP A 49 5.35 15.64 -2.49
CA ASP A 49 4.23 16.54 -2.84
C ASP A 49 4.56 18.02 -2.55
N GLY A 50 5.84 18.36 -2.47
CA GLY A 50 6.28 19.64 -1.94
C GLY A 50 6.22 19.69 -0.41
N ARG A 51 6.60 20.83 0.16
CA ARG A 51 6.68 20.99 1.61
C ARG A 51 5.34 20.70 2.31
N PRO A 52 5.34 19.87 3.37
CA PRO A 52 4.12 19.52 4.09
C PRO A 52 3.38 20.77 4.64
N ALA A 53 2.06 20.74 4.59
CA ALA A 53 1.20 21.82 5.09
C ALA A 53 1.34 22.05 6.61
N ALA A 54 1.63 20.98 7.36
CA ALA A 54 2.03 21.06 8.78
C ALA A 54 3.37 20.34 8.96
N PRO A 55 4.24 20.82 9.88
CA PRO A 55 5.48 20.12 10.21
C PRO A 55 5.20 18.68 10.62
N ALA A 56 5.86 17.75 9.96
CA ALA A 56 5.70 16.31 10.23
C ALA A 56 6.99 15.56 9.87
N GLY A 57 7.31 14.55 10.67
CA GLY A 57 8.42 13.64 10.37
C GLY A 57 8.00 12.54 9.41
N CYS A 58 9.00 11.93 8.75
CA CYS A 58 8.82 10.73 7.92
C CYS A 58 10.01 9.78 8.03
N ALA A 59 9.80 8.55 7.58
CA ALA A 59 10.89 7.63 7.26
C ALA A 59 11.01 7.54 5.73
N PHE A 60 12.24 7.35 5.24
CA PHE A 60 12.53 7.25 3.81
C PHE A 60 13.79 6.44 3.56
N GLY A 61 13.96 5.96 2.35
CA GLY A 61 15.14 5.22 1.95
C GLY A 61 15.96 5.93 0.88
N VAL A 62 17.27 5.69 0.92
CA VAL A 62 18.23 6.24 -0.04
C VAL A 62 19.11 5.12 -0.61
N PRO A 63 19.20 4.98 -1.95
CA PRO A 63 20.05 4.01 -2.60
C PRO A 63 21.50 4.50 -2.73
N TRP A 64 22.43 3.57 -2.76
CA TRP A 64 23.86 3.84 -2.93
C TRP A 64 24.44 2.93 -4.03
N PRO A 65 25.22 3.48 -4.96
CA PRO A 65 25.95 2.67 -5.94
C PRO A 65 26.88 1.66 -5.24
N ARG A 66 27.08 0.51 -5.88
CA ARG A 66 27.98 -0.54 -5.36
C ARG A 66 29.38 0.01 -5.06
N GLY A 67 29.93 -0.33 -3.89
CA GLY A 67 31.25 0.05 -3.44
C GLY A 67 31.40 1.49 -2.91
N THR A 68 30.31 2.31 -2.94
CA THR A 68 30.43 3.74 -2.57
C THR A 68 30.22 4.04 -1.09
N LEU A 69 29.38 3.29 -0.39
CA LEU A 69 29.12 3.49 1.04
C LEU A 69 29.52 2.24 1.83
N ALA A 70 30.56 2.35 2.65
CA ALA A 70 30.96 1.27 3.55
C ALA A 70 29.96 1.14 4.72
N ARG A 71 29.92 -0.08 5.32
CA ARG A 71 29.16 -0.32 6.55
C ARG A 71 29.63 0.64 7.65
N ASN A 72 28.70 1.12 8.45
CA ASN A 72 28.97 1.97 9.62
C ASN A 72 29.50 3.38 9.32
N VAL A 73 29.50 3.83 8.07
CA VAL A 73 29.75 5.25 7.77
C VAL A 73 28.58 6.08 8.28
N PRO A 74 28.80 7.04 9.18
CA PRO A 74 27.74 7.91 9.63
C PRO A 74 27.27 8.85 8.50
N LEU A 75 25.99 9.20 8.49
CA LEU A 75 25.37 10.05 7.49
C LEU A 75 24.78 11.30 8.14
N ALA A 76 25.06 12.45 7.57
CA ALA A 76 24.56 13.76 8.00
C ALA A 76 23.58 14.34 6.97
N LEU A 77 22.53 14.98 7.45
CA LEU A 77 21.54 15.67 6.64
C LEU A 77 21.66 17.19 6.84
N HIS A 78 21.63 17.90 5.73
CA HIS A 78 21.67 19.37 5.73
C HIS A 78 20.54 19.90 4.84
N THR A 79 20.08 21.10 5.13
CA THR A 79 19.21 21.85 4.21
C THR A 79 20.01 22.32 2.98
N ALA A 80 19.35 22.76 1.92
CA ALA A 80 20.03 23.23 0.71
C ALA A 80 21.00 24.43 0.97
N ASN A 81 20.80 25.17 2.05
CA ASN A 81 21.71 26.26 2.47
C ASN A 81 22.76 25.82 3.52
N GLY A 82 22.93 24.52 3.72
CA GLY A 82 23.96 23.94 4.59
C GLY A 82 23.61 23.87 6.09
N ALA A 83 22.42 24.26 6.52
CA ALA A 83 22.03 24.12 7.92
C ALA A 83 21.83 22.66 8.31
N PRO A 84 22.40 22.18 9.44
CA PRO A 84 22.28 20.77 9.85
C PRO A 84 20.86 20.43 10.27
N VAL A 85 20.40 19.23 9.89
CA VAL A 85 19.08 18.66 10.24
C VAL A 85 19.29 17.33 10.97
N PRO A 86 18.69 17.13 12.14
CA PRO A 86 18.78 15.85 12.84
C PRO A 86 18.21 14.71 11.99
N VAL A 87 19.00 13.65 11.82
CA VAL A 87 18.61 12.45 11.09
C VAL A 87 19.10 11.21 11.82
N GLN A 88 18.29 10.15 11.81
CA GLN A 88 18.66 8.82 12.26
C GLN A 88 18.72 7.89 11.05
N SER A 89 19.81 7.14 10.91
CA SER A 89 20.07 6.29 9.75
C SER A 89 20.34 4.86 10.17
N TRP A 90 19.93 3.90 9.35
CA TRP A 90 20.21 2.47 9.51
C TRP A 90 20.32 1.79 8.14
N PRO A 91 21.07 0.68 8.01
CA PRO A 91 21.11 -0.07 6.75
C PRO A 91 19.82 -0.84 6.52
N LEU A 92 19.36 -0.88 5.27
CA LEU A 92 18.23 -1.70 4.81
C LEU A 92 18.68 -2.87 3.94
N ALA A 93 19.75 -2.68 3.15
CA ALA A 93 20.30 -3.72 2.27
C ALA A 93 21.79 -3.50 1.98
N TYR A 94 22.44 -4.57 1.53
CA TYR A 94 23.86 -4.61 1.20
C TYR A 94 24.09 -5.16 -0.21
N TRP A 95 25.14 -4.69 -0.85
CA TRP A 95 25.70 -5.29 -2.04
C TRP A 95 26.52 -6.55 -1.70
N PRO A 96 26.79 -7.45 -2.67
CA PRO A 96 27.60 -8.65 -2.44
C PRO A 96 29.03 -8.38 -1.92
N ASP A 97 29.59 -7.22 -2.23
CA ASP A 97 30.92 -6.80 -1.73
C ASP A 97 30.87 -6.29 -0.28
N GLY A 98 29.68 -6.27 0.32
CA GLY A 98 29.45 -5.82 1.68
C GLY A 98 29.24 -4.31 1.85
N SER A 99 29.35 -3.52 0.79
CA SER A 99 28.94 -2.12 0.81
C SER A 99 27.42 -1.99 0.98
N VAL A 100 26.97 -0.84 1.47
CA VAL A 100 25.55 -0.59 1.70
C VAL A 100 24.86 -0.33 0.35
N LYS A 101 23.75 -1.03 0.08
CA LYS A 101 22.89 -0.84 -1.09
C LYS A 101 21.77 0.16 -0.81
N TRP A 102 21.15 0.07 0.36
CA TRP A 102 20.08 0.96 0.80
C TRP A 102 20.26 1.35 2.26
N THR A 103 20.02 2.61 2.55
CA THR A 103 19.89 3.12 3.93
C THR A 103 18.46 3.59 4.17
N GLY A 104 17.95 3.28 5.36
CA GLY A 104 16.72 3.87 5.90
C GLY A 104 17.05 5.07 6.76
N HIS A 105 16.22 6.08 6.73
CA HIS A 105 16.38 7.32 7.46
C HIS A 105 15.08 7.74 8.13
N ALA A 106 15.20 8.49 9.23
CA ALA A 106 14.06 9.17 9.85
C ALA A 106 14.43 10.62 10.15
N VAL A 107 13.49 11.52 9.84
CA VAL A 107 13.46 12.92 10.25
C VAL A 107 12.19 13.20 11.03
N THR A 108 12.19 14.31 11.80
CA THR A 108 11.06 14.74 12.63
C THR A 108 10.41 15.99 12.05
N SER A 109 9.40 16.51 12.73
CA SER A 109 8.74 17.79 12.41
C SER A 109 9.69 18.99 12.34
N SER A 110 10.94 18.86 12.80
CA SER A 110 11.98 19.88 12.65
C SER A 110 12.51 20.04 11.21
N ALA A 111 12.28 19.04 10.34
CA ALA A 111 12.68 19.08 8.93
C ALA A 111 11.72 19.95 8.11
N THR A 112 11.88 21.26 8.14
CA THR A 112 10.94 22.23 7.55
C THR A 112 11.43 22.89 6.26
N ALA A 113 12.62 22.56 5.76
CA ALA A 113 13.14 23.06 4.48
C ALA A 113 12.44 22.37 3.29
N ASP A 114 12.53 22.99 2.10
CA ASP A 114 11.97 22.44 0.87
C ASP A 114 12.82 21.32 0.28
N ALA A 115 14.14 21.39 0.48
CA ALA A 115 15.11 20.42 -0.03
C ALA A 115 16.26 20.20 0.96
N PHE A 116 16.87 19.02 0.83
CA PHE A 116 17.94 18.57 1.72
C PHE A 116 19.07 17.91 0.92
N ALA A 117 20.22 17.76 1.57
CA ALA A 117 21.38 17.03 1.09
C ALA A 117 21.83 16.02 2.16
N LEU A 118 21.91 14.75 1.79
CA LEU A 118 22.42 13.67 2.63
C LEU A 118 23.82 13.29 2.17
N ALA A 119 24.78 13.27 3.09
CA ALA A 119 26.16 12.95 2.79
C ALA A 119 26.84 12.21 3.96
N SER A 120 28.01 11.62 3.71
CA SER A 120 28.87 11.08 4.77
C SER A 120 29.27 12.18 5.74
N GLY A 121 29.07 11.96 7.04
CA GLY A 121 29.36 12.94 8.08
C GLY A 121 28.68 12.60 9.40
N ALA A 122 29.08 13.25 10.47
CA ALA A 122 28.46 13.09 11.77
C ALA A 122 27.05 13.70 11.77
N PRO A 123 25.97 12.94 12.10
CA PRO A 123 24.62 13.48 12.16
C PRO A 123 24.50 14.53 13.27
N ALA A 124 23.77 15.59 12.99
CA ALA A 124 23.42 16.58 14.00
C ALA A 124 22.49 15.94 15.05
N PRO A 125 22.77 16.13 16.35
CA PRO A 125 21.88 15.68 17.39
C PRO A 125 20.60 16.53 17.41
N PRO A 126 19.43 15.96 17.74
CA PRO A 126 18.24 16.78 18.00
C PRO A 126 18.42 17.59 19.29
N PRO A 127 17.80 18.79 19.38
CA PRO A 127 17.90 19.65 20.59
C PRO A 127 17.50 18.90 21.87
N VAL A 128 16.46 18.06 21.78
CA VAL A 128 16.04 17.16 22.85
C VAL A 128 15.88 15.76 22.24
N PRO A 129 16.79 14.83 22.55
CA PRO A 129 16.73 13.48 22.00
C PRO A 129 15.55 12.69 22.58
N VAL A 130 15.04 11.76 21.79
CA VAL A 130 14.11 10.75 22.30
C VAL A 130 14.85 9.84 23.26
N THR A 131 14.23 9.58 24.41
CA THR A 131 14.73 8.63 25.43
C THR A 131 13.76 7.48 25.59
N VAL A 132 14.32 6.29 25.87
CA VAL A 132 13.54 5.07 26.13
C VAL A 132 14.00 4.47 27.44
N ARG A 133 13.08 4.34 28.40
CA ARG A 133 13.31 3.65 29.67
C ARG A 133 12.46 2.39 29.73
N ARG A 134 13.05 1.27 30.12
CA ARG A 134 12.38 -0.03 30.19
C ARG A 134 12.27 -0.50 31.63
N SER A 135 11.12 -1.05 31.96
CA SER A 135 10.89 -1.82 33.17
C SER A 135 10.16 -3.14 32.83
N PRO A 136 10.04 -4.09 33.73
CA PRO A 136 9.31 -5.32 33.47
C PRO A 136 7.84 -5.12 33.09
N ARG A 137 7.22 -4.01 33.50
CA ARG A 137 5.78 -3.75 33.28
C ARG A 137 5.50 -2.65 32.24
N GLU A 138 6.49 -1.81 31.96
CA GLU A 138 6.27 -0.58 31.21
C GLU A 138 7.52 -0.16 30.44
N ILE A 139 7.31 0.35 29.22
CA ILE A 139 8.30 1.10 28.44
C ILE A 139 7.83 2.55 28.42
N VAL A 140 8.71 3.47 28.82
CA VAL A 140 8.45 4.90 28.78
C VAL A 140 9.29 5.52 27.67
N VAL A 141 8.63 6.19 26.71
CA VAL A 141 9.27 6.92 25.62
C VAL A 141 8.98 8.41 25.81
N ALA A 142 10.02 9.25 25.83
CA ALA A 142 9.86 10.68 26.02
C ALA A 142 10.76 11.49 25.08
N ASN A 143 10.28 12.64 24.62
CA ASN A 143 11.00 13.55 23.71
C ASN A 143 11.07 15.00 24.21
N GLY A 144 10.82 15.23 25.50
CA GLY A 144 10.78 16.56 26.13
C GLY A 144 9.43 17.26 26.04
N THR A 145 8.62 16.98 25.04
CA THR A 145 7.27 17.54 24.87
C THR A 145 6.20 16.53 25.26
N VAL A 146 6.34 15.30 24.78
CA VAL A 146 5.41 14.19 24.99
C VAL A 146 6.12 13.09 25.79
N GLU A 147 5.42 12.53 26.77
CA GLU A 147 5.77 11.27 27.44
C GLU A 147 4.70 10.24 27.14
N LEU A 148 5.14 9.10 26.65
CA LEU A 148 4.31 7.96 26.27
C LEU A 148 4.66 6.79 27.16
N LYS A 149 3.66 6.20 27.82
CA LYS A 149 3.77 4.94 28.57
C LYS A 149 3.16 3.82 27.75
N ILE A 150 3.87 2.72 27.62
CA ILE A 150 3.51 1.53 26.86
C ILE A 150 3.59 0.33 27.80
N ALA A 151 2.52 -0.44 27.91
CA ALA A 151 2.52 -1.65 28.74
C ALA A 151 3.27 -2.79 28.04
N THR A 152 3.91 -3.65 28.81
CA THR A 152 4.59 -4.84 28.28
C THR A 152 3.66 -6.05 28.19
N THR A 153 2.55 -6.04 28.93
CA THR A 153 1.52 -7.09 28.95
C THR A 153 0.17 -6.52 29.37
N GLY A 154 -0.92 -7.23 29.07
CA GLY A 154 -2.26 -6.90 29.55
C GLY A 154 -3.15 -6.21 28.52
N PRO A 155 -4.37 -5.78 28.93
CA PRO A 155 -5.38 -5.25 28.01
C PRO A 155 -5.14 -3.79 27.61
N ILE A 156 -4.41 -3.02 28.41
CA ILE A 156 -4.11 -1.62 28.12
C ILE A 156 -2.74 -1.55 27.42
N ALA A 157 -2.74 -1.31 26.13
CA ALA A 157 -1.51 -1.21 25.34
C ALA A 157 -0.77 0.11 25.62
N VAL A 158 -1.52 1.22 25.77
CA VAL A 158 -0.99 2.58 25.99
C VAL A 158 -1.60 3.16 27.28
N PRO A 159 -0.96 2.95 28.44
CA PRO A 159 -1.44 3.47 29.73
C PRO A 159 -1.64 4.98 29.75
N SER A 160 -0.73 5.77 29.14
CA SER A 160 -0.92 7.21 29.07
C SER A 160 -0.09 7.88 27.97
N ILE A 161 -0.64 8.99 27.46
CA ILE A 161 0.02 9.99 26.63
C ILE A 161 -0.08 11.30 27.41
N SER A 162 1.07 11.90 27.74
CA SER A 162 1.14 13.14 28.50
C SER A 162 1.91 14.22 27.70
N ARG A 163 1.47 15.48 27.83
CA ARG A 163 2.18 16.65 27.31
C ARG A 163 2.57 17.55 28.47
N ALA A 164 3.85 17.87 28.60
CA ALA A 164 4.38 18.73 29.69
C ALA A 164 3.83 18.31 31.08
N GLY A 165 3.81 17.02 31.35
CA GLY A 165 3.32 16.44 32.62
C GLY A 165 1.80 16.29 32.75
N ARG A 166 0.99 16.88 31.86
CA ARG A 166 -0.48 16.73 31.84
C ARG A 166 -0.89 15.55 30.99
N VAL A 167 -1.68 14.63 31.54
CA VAL A 167 -2.26 13.52 30.79
C VAL A 167 -3.27 14.06 29.79
N VAL A 168 -3.04 13.74 28.51
CA VAL A 168 -3.90 14.11 27.37
C VAL A 168 -4.81 12.96 26.98
N ALA A 169 -4.29 11.74 27.04
CA ALA A 169 -5.06 10.51 26.83
C ALA A 169 -4.51 9.40 27.73
N ARG A 170 -5.38 8.44 28.05
CA ARG A 170 -5.01 7.26 28.87
C ARG A 170 -5.82 6.04 28.45
N ASP A 171 -5.45 4.88 29.00
CA ASP A 171 -6.17 3.61 28.85
C ASP A 171 -6.34 3.20 27.37
N GLY A 172 -5.28 3.36 26.58
CA GLY A 172 -5.28 2.98 25.16
C GLY A 172 -5.41 1.47 24.99
N GLU A 173 -6.53 1.01 24.42
CA GLU A 173 -6.86 -0.40 24.25
C GLU A 173 -7.31 -0.70 22.81
N LEU A 174 -6.96 -1.89 22.32
CA LEU A 174 -7.47 -2.43 21.07
C LEU A 174 -8.83 -3.07 21.31
N VAL A 175 -9.82 -2.69 20.53
CA VAL A 175 -11.21 -3.16 20.67
C VAL A 175 -11.67 -3.86 19.39
N LEU A 176 -12.33 -5.01 19.56
CA LEU A 176 -12.93 -5.79 18.49
C LEU A 176 -14.36 -6.14 18.89
N ARG A 177 -15.30 -5.98 17.96
CA ARG A 177 -16.66 -6.46 18.10
C ARG A 177 -16.94 -7.49 17.03
N LEU A 178 -17.40 -8.67 17.41
CA LEU A 178 -17.83 -9.74 16.53
C LEU A 178 -19.35 -9.93 16.63
N GLN A 179 -19.91 -10.52 15.57
CA GLN A 179 -21.24 -11.12 15.57
C GLN A 179 -21.19 -12.51 14.95
N ASP A 180 -22.16 -13.36 15.29
CA ASP A 180 -22.16 -14.79 14.98
C ASP A 180 -22.91 -15.17 13.69
N GLN A 181 -23.38 -14.18 12.95
CA GLN A 181 -24.00 -14.33 11.62
C GLN A 181 -23.89 -13.01 10.85
N PRO A 182 -23.96 -13.01 9.50
CA PRO A 182 -23.95 -11.79 8.71
C PRO A 182 -25.25 -10.97 8.95
N ASP A 183 -25.27 -9.69 8.57
CA ASP A 183 -26.44 -8.82 8.78
C ASP A 183 -27.63 -9.17 7.88
N ASP A 184 -27.37 -9.81 6.73
CA ASP A 184 -28.34 -10.25 5.73
C ASP A 184 -28.72 -11.74 5.84
N ALA A 185 -28.39 -12.38 6.95
CA ALA A 185 -28.78 -13.77 7.19
C ALA A 185 -30.31 -13.92 7.16
N ASP A 186 -30.78 -14.89 6.39
CA ASP A 186 -32.19 -15.29 6.34
C ASP A 186 -32.56 -16.12 7.58
N ASP A 187 -32.27 -15.57 8.74
CA ASP A 187 -32.57 -16.17 10.06
C ASP A 187 -33.41 -15.18 10.87
N SER A 188 -34.46 -15.68 11.48
CA SER A 188 -35.32 -14.89 12.37
C SER A 188 -34.62 -14.48 13.68
N ARG A 189 -33.47 -15.06 13.98
CA ARG A 189 -32.68 -14.76 15.18
C ARG A 189 -31.81 -13.52 14.98
N ALA A 190 -31.91 -12.57 15.91
CA ALA A 190 -30.99 -11.41 15.89
C ALA A 190 -29.52 -11.86 16.09
N PRO A 191 -28.56 -11.24 15.38
CA PRO A 191 -27.12 -11.52 15.58
C PRO A 191 -26.69 -11.33 17.03
N ARG A 192 -25.98 -12.29 17.56
CA ARG A 192 -25.37 -12.18 18.88
C ARG A 192 -24.03 -11.45 18.75
N ARG A 193 -23.91 -10.29 19.40
CA ARG A 193 -22.71 -9.46 19.37
C ARG A 193 -21.88 -9.64 20.63
N GLU A 194 -20.56 -9.65 20.46
CA GLU A 194 -19.58 -9.86 21.51
C GLU A 194 -18.43 -8.88 21.38
N ASP A 195 -18.07 -8.26 22.51
CA ASP A 195 -16.91 -7.37 22.60
C ASP A 195 -15.68 -8.18 23.04
N TRP A 196 -14.56 -7.93 22.37
CA TRP A 196 -13.26 -8.56 22.58
C TRP A 196 -12.20 -7.48 22.80
N THR A 197 -11.19 -7.79 23.59
CA THR A 197 -10.09 -6.86 23.92
C THR A 197 -8.76 -7.42 23.41
N GLY A 198 -7.94 -6.57 22.82
CA GLY A 198 -6.58 -6.90 22.42
C GLY A 198 -5.70 -7.02 23.68
N ILE A 199 -5.09 -8.20 23.88
CA ILE A 199 -4.19 -8.43 25.00
C ILE A 199 -2.74 -8.35 24.50
N VAL A 200 -1.96 -7.45 25.07
CA VAL A 200 -0.52 -7.37 24.84
C VAL A 200 0.14 -8.60 25.45
N GLU A 201 0.86 -9.35 24.63
CA GLU A 201 1.62 -10.54 25.05
C GLU A 201 3.13 -10.26 25.10
N ARG A 202 3.61 -9.36 24.25
CA ARG A 202 5.03 -8.96 24.17
C ARG A 202 5.18 -7.52 23.75
N ALA A 203 6.19 -6.84 24.28
CA ALA A 203 6.65 -5.52 23.85
C ALA A 203 8.15 -5.54 23.57
N GLU A 204 8.55 -4.91 22.45
CA GLU A 204 9.92 -4.84 21.98
C GLU A 204 10.25 -3.41 21.53
N VAL A 205 11.45 -2.92 21.86
CA VAL A 205 11.95 -1.66 21.32
C VAL A 205 12.79 -1.97 20.09
N GLU A 206 12.27 -1.63 18.92
CA GLU A 206 12.94 -1.82 17.64
C GLU A 206 13.97 -0.71 17.38
N GLN A 207 13.66 0.54 17.83
CA GLN A 207 14.59 1.68 17.75
C GLN A 207 14.47 2.52 19.03
N SER A 208 15.59 3.07 19.52
CA SER A 208 15.66 3.79 20.80
C SER A 208 16.15 5.24 20.71
N GLY A 209 16.06 5.88 19.57
CA GLY A 209 16.50 7.26 19.37
C GLY A 209 17.90 7.37 18.73
N PRO A 210 18.51 8.57 18.68
CA PRO A 210 18.08 9.82 19.34
C PRO A 210 16.97 10.60 18.62
N VAL A 211 16.76 10.39 17.30
CA VAL A 211 15.78 11.16 16.52
C VAL A 211 14.41 10.50 16.58
N ARG A 212 14.34 9.15 16.54
CA ARG A 212 13.09 8.40 16.55
C ARG A 212 13.20 7.18 17.47
N ALA A 213 12.15 6.90 18.23
CA ALA A 213 11.97 5.62 18.91
C ALA A 213 10.79 4.85 18.27
N VAL A 214 10.93 3.52 18.19
CA VAL A 214 9.91 2.60 17.71
C VAL A 214 9.72 1.49 18.72
N VAL A 215 8.49 1.31 19.18
CA VAL A 215 8.10 0.22 20.09
C VAL A 215 7.05 -0.64 19.40
N LYS A 216 7.33 -1.92 19.30
CA LYS A 216 6.45 -2.94 18.75
C LYS A 216 5.79 -3.72 19.87
N LEU A 217 4.46 -3.83 19.83
CA LEU A 217 3.64 -4.69 20.64
C LEU A 217 3.06 -5.80 19.79
N THR A 218 2.96 -7.00 20.35
CA THR A 218 2.25 -8.12 19.71
C THR A 218 1.29 -8.74 20.71
N GLY A 219 0.21 -9.30 20.20
CA GLY A 219 -0.80 -9.94 21.02
C GLY A 219 -1.94 -10.55 20.21
N ARG A 220 -3.02 -10.87 20.88
CA ARG A 220 -4.24 -11.42 20.29
C ARG A 220 -5.48 -10.79 20.92
N TYR A 221 -6.58 -10.80 20.19
CA TYR A 221 -7.87 -10.46 20.79
C TYR A 221 -8.38 -11.64 21.61
N ARG A 222 -8.82 -11.35 22.83
CA ARG A 222 -9.33 -12.34 23.78
C ARG A 222 -10.70 -11.93 24.31
N ARG A 223 -11.47 -12.93 24.62
CA ARG A 223 -12.73 -12.81 25.34
C ARG A 223 -12.67 -13.65 26.59
N ASP A 224 -12.83 -13.00 27.74
CA ASP A 224 -12.92 -13.66 29.06
C ASP A 224 -14.40 -13.79 29.47
N ARG A 225 -15.07 -14.84 29.01
CA ARG A 225 -16.37 -15.22 29.60
C ARG A 225 -16.53 -16.74 29.65
N GLY A 226 -16.62 -17.30 30.85
CA GLY A 226 -17.00 -18.69 31.09
C GLY A 226 -15.87 -19.72 30.93
N ARG A 227 -16.22 -20.96 30.66
CA ARG A 227 -15.28 -22.07 30.51
C ARG A 227 -14.56 -22.05 29.19
N GLY A 228 -13.48 -21.30 29.08
CA GLY A 228 -12.57 -21.30 27.96
C GLY A 228 -12.23 -19.91 27.42
N THR A 229 -10.95 -19.61 27.32
CA THR A 229 -10.40 -18.40 26.69
C THR A 229 -10.22 -18.67 25.22
N ARG A 230 -11.02 -18.05 24.35
CA ARG A 230 -10.76 -18.04 22.91
C ARG A 230 -9.86 -16.84 22.58
N ALA A 231 -8.84 -17.06 21.75
CA ALA A 231 -7.93 -16.02 21.27
C ALA A 231 -7.85 -16.07 19.74
N ILE A 232 -8.09 -14.93 19.10
CA ILE A 232 -8.15 -14.81 17.63
C ILE A 232 -7.45 -13.53 17.18
N LEU A 233 -7.27 -13.39 15.88
CA LEU A 233 -6.70 -12.24 15.20
C LEU A 233 -5.41 -11.78 15.88
N PRO A 234 -4.29 -12.50 15.70
CA PRO A 234 -2.99 -12.01 16.15
C PRO A 234 -2.76 -10.61 15.57
N TRP A 235 -2.32 -9.69 16.40
CA TRP A 235 -2.11 -8.31 16.02
C TRP A 235 -0.72 -7.81 16.37
N THR A 236 -0.29 -6.78 15.63
CA THR A 236 0.90 -6.00 15.92
C THR A 236 0.51 -4.52 16.03
N LEU A 237 1.06 -3.83 17.03
CA LEU A 237 0.93 -2.39 17.19
C LEU A 237 2.32 -1.78 17.28
N ARG A 238 2.71 -0.97 16.29
CA ARG A 238 3.94 -0.18 16.34
C ARG A 238 3.62 1.26 16.71
N VAL A 239 4.34 1.78 17.67
CA VAL A 239 4.21 3.17 18.11
C VAL A 239 5.53 3.89 17.87
N TYR A 240 5.45 5.03 17.19
CA TYR A 240 6.57 5.85 16.79
C TYR A 240 6.50 7.21 17.47
N LEU A 241 7.59 7.67 18.06
CA LEU A 241 7.73 9.02 18.61
C LEU A 241 9.03 9.65 18.11
N GLY A 242 8.94 10.84 17.50
CA GLY A 242 10.06 11.63 17.04
C GLY A 242 10.51 12.68 18.05
N ALA A 243 11.77 13.08 18.00
CA ALA A 243 12.35 14.13 18.82
C ALA A 243 11.66 15.47 18.55
N GLY A 244 11.12 16.10 19.58
CA GLY A 244 10.40 17.37 19.49
C GLY A 244 9.00 17.31 18.87
N ASP A 245 8.54 16.14 18.38
CA ASP A 245 7.19 15.98 17.84
C ASP A 245 6.14 16.06 18.95
N ASP A 246 4.99 16.64 18.66
CA ASP A 246 3.81 16.61 19.53
C ASP A 246 2.81 15.55 19.11
N SER A 247 3.16 14.71 18.14
CA SER A 247 2.36 13.64 17.60
C SER A 247 3.04 12.28 17.68
N LEU A 248 2.23 11.25 17.70
CA LEU A 248 2.59 9.83 17.61
C LEU A 248 2.07 9.29 16.28
N ARG A 249 2.90 8.52 15.57
CA ARG A 249 2.43 7.64 14.51
C ARG A 249 2.19 6.26 15.13
N VAL A 250 1.07 5.64 14.81
CA VAL A 250 0.72 4.30 15.30
C VAL A 250 0.30 3.46 14.09
N VAL A 251 0.87 2.26 13.97
CA VAL A 251 0.48 1.30 12.93
C VAL A 251 -0.05 0.05 13.63
N HIS A 252 -1.33 -0.20 13.46
CA HIS A 252 -1.99 -1.43 13.89
C HIS A 252 -2.14 -2.36 12.68
N SER A 253 -1.76 -3.61 12.83
CA SER A 253 -2.06 -4.66 11.86
C SER A 253 -2.63 -5.88 12.57
N PHE A 254 -3.55 -6.58 11.92
CA PHE A 254 -4.04 -7.87 12.38
C PHE A 254 -3.90 -8.90 11.26
N ARG A 255 -3.80 -10.16 11.63
CA ARG A 255 -3.82 -11.29 10.72
C ARG A 255 -5.06 -12.12 10.96
N TRP A 256 -5.73 -12.51 9.88
CA TRP A 256 -6.92 -13.32 9.97
C TRP A 256 -6.56 -14.78 10.31
N ASP A 257 -7.10 -15.28 11.42
CA ASP A 257 -7.07 -16.68 11.87
C ASP A 257 -8.36 -17.11 12.56
N ALA A 258 -9.43 -16.36 12.31
CA ALA A 258 -10.78 -16.65 12.81
C ALA A 258 -11.54 -17.54 11.79
N ASP A 259 -12.77 -17.91 12.10
CA ASP A 259 -13.62 -18.72 11.25
C ASP A 259 -14.56 -17.81 10.45
N GLU A 260 -14.34 -17.71 9.15
CA GLU A 260 -15.12 -16.86 8.24
C GLU A 260 -16.61 -17.19 8.18
N ASN A 261 -17.01 -18.38 8.60
CA ASN A 261 -18.42 -18.80 8.63
C ASN A 261 -19.14 -18.48 9.94
N HIS A 262 -18.38 -18.10 10.97
CA HIS A 262 -18.92 -17.86 12.32
C HIS A 262 -18.47 -16.56 12.97
N ASP A 263 -17.41 -15.92 12.48
CA ASP A 263 -16.81 -14.74 13.09
C ASP A 263 -16.90 -13.53 12.15
N PHE A 264 -18.00 -12.79 12.24
CA PHE A 264 -18.23 -11.60 11.42
C PHE A 264 -17.77 -10.36 12.18
N VAL A 265 -16.76 -9.65 11.68
CA VAL A 265 -16.22 -8.46 12.33
C VAL A 265 -17.18 -7.29 12.19
N ARG A 266 -17.81 -6.91 13.30
CA ARG A 266 -18.73 -5.77 13.37
C ARG A 266 -18.02 -4.44 13.64
N GLY A 267 -16.86 -4.45 14.27
CA GLY A 267 -16.09 -3.25 14.55
C GLY A 267 -14.68 -3.59 15.02
N LEU A 268 -13.70 -2.82 14.53
CA LEU A 268 -12.29 -2.97 14.88
C LEU A 268 -11.66 -1.59 15.07
N GLY A 269 -11.01 -1.35 16.21
CA GLY A 269 -10.47 -0.01 16.48
C GLY A 269 -9.52 0.09 17.66
N LEU A 270 -9.09 1.32 17.93
CA LEU A 270 -8.27 1.71 19.07
C LEU A 270 -9.03 2.77 19.87
N ARG A 271 -9.15 2.56 21.19
CA ARG A 271 -9.92 3.41 22.10
C ARG A 271 -9.02 4.06 23.13
N PHE A 272 -9.32 5.30 23.51
CA PHE A 272 -8.67 6.06 24.57
C PHE A 272 -9.69 6.77 25.46
N SER A 273 -9.31 6.99 26.71
CA SER A 273 -9.97 7.91 27.66
C SER A 273 -9.27 9.27 27.60
N VAL A 274 -10.01 10.35 27.36
CA VAL A 274 -9.51 11.73 27.27
C VAL A 274 -10.04 12.55 28.44
N PRO A 275 -9.20 12.96 29.41
CA PRO A 275 -9.62 13.84 30.50
C PRO A 275 -10.05 15.23 29.98
N LEU A 276 -11.20 15.72 30.47
CA LEU A 276 -11.78 17.01 30.09
C LEU A 276 -11.95 17.87 31.34
N THR A 277 -11.13 18.91 31.49
CA THR A 277 -11.10 19.76 32.69
C THR A 277 -11.77 21.12 32.50
N ASP A 278 -11.91 21.59 31.25
CA ASP A 278 -12.56 22.87 30.97
C ASP A 278 -14.08 22.81 31.16
N GLU A 279 -14.70 23.98 31.36
CA GLU A 279 -16.16 24.09 31.40
C GLU A 279 -16.78 23.67 30.03
N PRO A 280 -17.97 23.05 30.00
CA PRO A 280 -18.58 22.56 28.75
C PRO A 280 -18.70 23.58 27.61
N HIS A 281 -18.83 24.85 27.89
CA HIS A 281 -18.88 25.92 26.89
C HIS A 281 -17.49 26.28 26.30
N ASN A 282 -16.42 25.85 26.95
CA ASN A 282 -15.04 25.95 26.51
C ASN A 282 -14.43 24.59 26.07
N ARG A 283 -15.25 23.53 25.99
CA ARG A 283 -14.87 22.23 25.38
C ARG A 283 -15.32 22.19 23.94
N HIS A 284 -14.47 21.65 23.08
CA HIS A 284 -14.68 21.66 21.61
C HIS A 284 -14.51 20.26 21.05
N VAL A 285 -15.38 19.93 20.09
CA VAL A 285 -15.25 18.80 19.18
C VAL A 285 -15.06 19.35 17.78
N ARG A 286 -14.06 18.84 17.05
CA ARG A 286 -13.75 19.24 15.67
C ARG A 286 -13.44 18.01 14.82
N PHE A 287 -13.91 18.03 13.57
CA PHE A 287 -13.61 17.03 12.57
C PHE A 287 -13.10 17.68 11.29
N GLY A 288 -12.02 17.14 10.72
CA GLY A 288 -11.58 17.48 9.38
C GLY A 288 -12.51 16.86 8.34
N THR A 289 -13.02 17.66 7.43
CA THR A 289 -13.97 17.27 6.39
C THR A 289 -13.33 17.34 5.00
N ALA A 290 -14.13 17.38 3.94
CA ALA A 290 -13.63 17.40 2.57
C ALA A 290 -12.89 18.71 2.24
N ALA A 291 -11.90 18.60 1.34
CA ALA A 291 -11.18 19.75 0.76
C ALA A 291 -10.64 20.77 1.80
N GLY A 292 -10.12 20.28 2.92
CA GLY A 292 -9.59 21.13 4.00
C GLY A 292 -10.65 21.79 4.89
N GLY A 293 -11.92 21.45 4.69
CA GLY A 293 -13.01 21.93 5.53
C GLY A 293 -12.93 21.39 6.96
N VAL A 294 -13.50 22.13 7.91
CA VAL A 294 -13.55 21.73 9.32
C VAL A 294 -14.96 21.90 9.85
N TRP A 295 -15.58 20.82 10.26
CA TRP A 295 -16.76 20.86 11.12
C TRP A 295 -16.32 21.03 12.57
N GLY A 296 -17.02 21.85 13.36
CA GLY A 296 -16.67 21.98 14.77
C GLY A 296 -17.67 22.76 15.59
N GLU A 297 -17.92 22.29 16.81
CA GLU A 297 -18.85 22.88 17.77
C GLU A 297 -18.31 22.78 19.21
N PRO A 298 -18.68 23.74 20.10
CA PRO A 298 -18.50 23.56 21.53
C PRO A 298 -19.53 22.53 22.08
N VAL A 299 -19.22 21.90 23.18
CA VAL A 299 -20.10 20.92 23.86
C VAL A 299 -21.38 21.58 24.36
N ARG A 300 -21.30 22.86 24.82
CA ARG A 300 -22.46 23.71 25.11
C ARG A 300 -22.42 24.92 24.20
N VAL A 301 -23.30 24.96 23.19
CA VAL A 301 -23.35 26.00 22.20
C VAL A 301 -24.05 27.23 22.76
N LEU A 302 -23.34 28.37 22.77
CA LEU A 302 -23.87 29.65 23.21
C LEU A 302 -24.14 30.60 22.04
N THR A 303 -23.67 30.28 20.85
CA THR A 303 -23.92 31.08 19.64
C THR A 303 -25.38 30.94 19.17
N GLY A 304 -25.97 31.98 18.65
CA GLY A 304 -27.34 31.93 18.13
C GLY A 304 -28.45 31.84 19.18
N LEU A 305 -28.11 32.12 20.44
CA LEU A 305 -29.13 32.23 21.50
C LEU A 305 -30.10 33.39 21.27
N ARG A 306 -31.37 33.23 21.70
CA ARG A 306 -32.32 34.34 21.79
C ARG A 306 -31.82 35.47 22.71
N ARG A 307 -31.08 35.09 23.75
CA ARG A 307 -30.38 36.00 24.67
C ARG A 307 -28.93 36.00 24.32
N ASP A 308 -28.46 37.05 23.68
CA ASP A 308 -27.11 37.16 23.16
C ASP A 308 -26.06 37.26 24.28
N PRO A 309 -25.11 36.32 24.34
CA PRO A 309 -23.99 36.35 25.29
C PRO A 309 -22.96 37.47 24.96
N GLY A 310 -23.10 38.16 23.83
CA GLY A 310 -22.20 39.16 23.31
C GLY A 310 -21.21 38.62 22.28
N SER A 311 -20.73 39.52 21.44
CA SER A 311 -19.86 39.15 20.30
C SER A 311 -18.57 38.52 20.74
N ALA A 312 -17.98 38.89 21.86
CA ALA A 312 -16.74 38.32 22.40
C ALA A 312 -16.91 36.84 22.76
N VAL A 313 -18.02 36.47 23.40
CA VAL A 313 -18.33 35.08 23.73
C VAL A 313 -18.59 34.26 22.46
N ARG A 314 -19.38 34.77 21.51
CA ARG A 314 -19.64 34.08 20.25
C ARG A 314 -18.35 33.86 19.46
N LYS A 315 -17.51 34.89 19.35
CA LYS A 315 -16.23 34.80 18.65
C LYS A 315 -15.32 33.75 19.31
N ALA A 316 -15.16 33.79 20.63
CA ALA A 316 -14.32 32.85 21.37
C ALA A 316 -14.76 31.40 21.16
N GLN A 317 -16.07 31.09 21.20
CA GLN A 317 -16.58 29.75 20.91
C GLN A 317 -16.34 29.31 19.47
N THR A 318 -16.51 30.21 18.49
CA THR A 318 -16.25 29.90 17.08
C THR A 318 -14.76 29.62 16.83
N ASP A 319 -13.88 30.43 17.40
CA ASP A 319 -12.43 30.30 17.26
C ASP A 319 -11.86 29.14 18.10
N GLY A 320 -12.56 28.72 19.16
CA GLY A 320 -12.08 27.70 20.12
C GLY A 320 -11.13 28.27 21.17
N THR A 321 -11.24 29.54 21.46
CA THR A 321 -10.49 30.23 22.53
C THR A 321 -11.32 30.33 23.80
N ALA A 322 -10.70 30.68 24.93
CA ALA A 322 -11.39 30.88 26.19
C ALA A 322 -12.44 31.98 26.08
N THR A 323 -13.66 31.67 26.49
CA THR A 323 -14.70 32.69 26.61
C THR A 323 -14.41 33.65 27.74
N PRO A 324 -14.86 34.92 27.68
CA PRO A 324 -14.87 35.76 28.85
C PRO A 324 -15.52 35.05 30.05
N PRO A 325 -15.08 35.33 31.29
CA PRO A 325 -15.63 34.71 32.49
C PRO A 325 -17.16 34.89 32.57
N VAL A 326 -17.86 33.83 33.00
CA VAL A 326 -19.33 33.78 33.11
C VAL A 326 -19.88 34.99 33.88
N ALA A 327 -19.16 35.45 34.91
CA ALA A 327 -19.54 36.64 35.69
C ALA A 327 -19.68 37.92 34.86
N GLN A 328 -19.01 38.01 33.70
CA GLN A 328 -19.06 39.17 32.79
C GLN A 328 -20.19 39.08 31.75
N TRP A 329 -20.89 37.94 31.66
CA TRP A 329 -21.99 37.81 30.72
C TRP A 329 -23.25 38.58 31.24
N GLY A 330 -24.12 38.93 30.33
CA GLY A 330 -25.39 39.56 30.68
C GLY A 330 -26.22 38.65 31.63
N GLN A 331 -26.93 39.27 32.60
CA GLN A 331 -27.71 38.53 33.62
C GLN A 331 -28.63 37.46 33.03
N GLN A 332 -29.37 37.80 32.00
CA GLN A 332 -30.32 36.85 31.36
C GLN A 332 -29.64 35.64 30.74
N VAL A 333 -28.38 35.80 30.27
CA VAL A 333 -27.59 34.66 29.72
C VAL A 333 -27.08 33.80 30.88
N ARG A 334 -26.56 34.44 31.94
CA ARG A 334 -26.08 33.73 33.14
C ARG A 334 -27.17 32.84 33.76
N ASP A 335 -28.38 33.40 33.86
CA ASP A 335 -29.52 32.69 34.47
C ASP A 335 -30.03 31.51 33.61
N GLY A 336 -29.77 31.55 32.31
CA GLY A 336 -30.35 30.58 31.36
C GLY A 336 -29.41 29.60 30.69
N TYR A 337 -28.08 29.90 30.68
CA TYR A 337 -27.17 29.07 29.87
C TYR A 337 -27.04 27.61 30.38
N GLN A 338 -27.27 27.37 31.68
CA GLN A 338 -27.27 26.02 32.25
C GLN A 338 -28.38 25.12 31.69
N ASN A 339 -29.45 25.73 31.19
CA ASN A 339 -30.60 25.01 30.59
C ASN A 339 -30.40 24.65 29.13
N LEU A 340 -29.26 25.04 28.53
CA LEU A 340 -28.93 24.67 27.16
C LEU A 340 -28.49 23.20 27.10
N ALA A 341 -28.84 22.57 25.99
CA ALA A 341 -28.41 21.19 25.73
C ALA A 341 -26.90 21.03 25.81
N LEU A 342 -26.47 19.95 26.50
CA LEU A 342 -25.10 19.46 26.44
C LEU A 342 -25.00 18.37 25.37
N TRP A 343 -24.17 18.61 24.39
CA TRP A 343 -23.91 17.60 23.36
C TRP A 343 -22.83 16.65 23.85
N ASN A 344 -23.21 15.40 24.13
CA ASN A 344 -22.39 14.43 24.81
C ASN A 344 -21.63 13.48 23.88
N ASP A 345 -22.26 13.08 22.79
CA ASP A 345 -21.72 12.10 21.88
C ASP A 345 -21.68 12.65 20.46
N PHE A 346 -20.56 12.35 19.77
CA PHE A 346 -20.31 12.75 18.38
C PHE A 346 -19.70 11.59 17.61
N THR A 347 -20.02 11.53 16.31
CA THR A 347 -19.44 10.58 15.37
C THR A 347 -19.19 11.26 14.03
N LEU A 348 -17.99 11.10 13.47
CA LEU A 348 -17.74 11.29 12.04
C LEU A 348 -17.76 9.89 11.41
N PHE A 349 -18.73 9.60 10.55
CA PHE A 349 -18.90 8.32 9.87
C PHE A 349 -18.71 8.49 8.38
N GLN A 350 -17.68 7.84 7.83
CA GLN A 350 -17.44 7.68 6.39
C GLN A 350 -18.02 6.32 6.00
N GLU A 351 -19.19 6.33 5.43
CA GLU A 351 -19.95 5.14 5.06
C GLU A 351 -19.40 4.46 3.81
N SER A 352 -19.10 5.28 2.80
CA SER A 352 -18.52 4.87 1.52
C SER A 352 -17.41 5.84 1.10
N ALA A 353 -16.75 5.59 -0.01
CA ALA A 353 -15.75 6.49 -0.55
C ALA A 353 -16.29 7.88 -0.95
N ARG A 354 -17.61 8.05 -1.03
CA ARG A 354 -18.27 9.30 -1.47
C ARG A 354 -19.34 9.84 -0.52
N HIS A 355 -19.42 9.32 0.70
CA HIS A 355 -20.38 9.83 1.66
C HIS A 355 -19.87 9.77 3.09
N PHE A 356 -19.82 10.95 3.76
CA PHE A 356 -19.70 11.02 5.21
C PHE A 356 -20.82 11.82 5.85
N ALA A 357 -21.09 11.51 7.12
CA ALA A 357 -21.99 12.27 7.96
C ALA A 357 -21.40 12.51 9.37
N VAL A 358 -21.72 13.66 9.95
CA VAL A 358 -21.46 13.96 11.34
C VAL A 358 -22.77 13.80 12.13
N TRP A 359 -22.70 12.96 13.17
CA TRP A 359 -23.84 12.67 14.06
C TRP A 359 -23.53 13.22 15.45
N LYS A 360 -24.57 13.71 16.15
CA LYS A 360 -24.44 14.09 17.56
C LYS A 360 -25.71 13.76 18.33
N ARG A 361 -25.58 13.58 19.65
CA ARG A 361 -26.69 13.40 20.58
C ARG A 361 -26.34 13.89 21.98
N THR A 362 -27.35 14.14 22.79
CA THR A 362 -27.18 14.70 24.15
C THR A 362 -26.93 13.64 25.22
N THR A 363 -27.46 12.45 25.05
CA THR A 363 -27.29 11.33 26.00
C THR A 363 -27.21 10.00 25.28
N ALA A 364 -26.70 8.97 25.93
CA ALA A 364 -26.65 7.61 25.37
C ALA A 364 -28.05 7.04 25.06
N ALA A 365 -29.07 7.46 25.77
CA ALA A 365 -30.47 7.08 25.53
C ALA A 365 -31.18 7.98 24.51
N GLY A 366 -30.59 9.12 24.15
CA GLY A 366 -31.17 10.07 23.19
C GLY A 366 -31.01 9.61 21.75
N SER A 367 -31.92 10.08 20.87
CA SER A 367 -31.81 9.83 19.44
C SER A 367 -30.63 10.60 18.84
N TRP A 368 -30.05 10.06 17.76
CA TRP A 368 -29.01 10.72 16.98
C TRP A 368 -29.59 11.80 16.05
N LEU A 369 -29.01 13.01 16.14
CA LEU A 369 -29.11 14.01 15.11
C LEU A 369 -28.06 13.65 14.03
N LYS A 370 -28.50 13.03 12.90
CA LYS A 370 -27.60 12.43 11.91
C LYS A 370 -27.16 13.37 10.78
N HIS A 371 -27.58 14.63 10.83
CA HIS A 371 -27.35 15.63 9.78
C HIS A 371 -26.64 16.90 10.30
N ALA A 372 -25.82 16.75 11.35
CA ALA A 372 -25.04 17.87 11.87
C ALA A 372 -23.98 18.35 10.87
N GLY A 373 -23.48 17.46 10.02
CA GLY A 373 -22.63 17.73 8.87
C GLY A 373 -22.66 16.57 7.91
N ARG A 374 -22.40 16.81 6.64
CA ARG A 374 -22.28 15.78 5.59
C ARG A 374 -21.41 16.26 4.45
N GLY A 375 -20.95 15.35 3.64
CA GLY A 375 -20.16 15.61 2.44
C GLY A 375 -19.65 14.33 1.80
N ASP A 376 -18.69 14.47 0.90
CA ASP A 376 -18.13 13.41 0.08
C ASP A 376 -17.02 12.64 0.85
N ARG A 377 -15.82 13.21 0.98
CA ARG A 377 -14.59 12.55 1.44
C ARG A 377 -14.01 13.29 2.65
N ALA A 378 -14.26 12.79 3.86
CA ALA A 378 -13.66 13.38 5.06
C ALA A 378 -12.17 13.02 5.17
N SER A 379 -11.36 13.95 5.69
CA SER A 379 -9.92 13.74 5.87
C SER A 379 -9.56 12.72 6.95
N GLY A 380 -10.52 12.38 7.83
CA GLY A 380 -10.29 11.43 8.93
C GLY A 380 -9.59 12.02 10.16
N PHE A 381 -9.53 13.34 10.30
CA PHE A 381 -9.04 14.00 11.50
C PHE A 381 -10.18 14.28 12.50
N GLY A 382 -9.88 14.13 13.81
CA GLY A 382 -10.76 14.51 14.92
C GLY A 382 -10.00 15.19 16.05
N TYR A 383 -10.71 16.00 16.84
CA TYR A 383 -10.22 16.59 18.07
C TYR A 383 -11.32 16.59 19.14
N VAL A 384 -10.94 16.27 20.37
CA VAL A 384 -11.73 16.53 21.57
C VAL A 384 -10.84 17.05 22.67
N GLY A 385 -11.30 18.11 23.31
CA GLY A 385 -10.59 18.79 24.39
C GLY A 385 -11.25 20.09 24.74
N GLY A 386 -10.53 20.96 25.44
CA GLY A 386 -10.97 22.30 25.75
C GLY A 386 -9.93 23.33 25.37
N VAL A 387 -10.15 24.58 25.81
CA VAL A 387 -9.23 25.68 25.58
C VAL A 387 -7.86 25.47 26.22
N GLY A 388 -7.78 24.62 27.24
CA GLY A 388 -6.53 24.15 27.86
C GLY A 388 -5.85 22.98 27.15
N GLY A 389 -6.36 22.52 25.99
CA GLY A 389 -5.82 21.43 25.19
C GLY A 389 -6.59 20.11 25.26
N GLY A 390 -6.14 19.13 24.51
CA GLY A 390 -6.81 17.84 24.37
C GLY A 390 -6.10 16.91 23.40
N LEU A 391 -6.83 15.90 22.92
CA LEU A 391 -6.36 14.91 21.98
C LEU A 391 -6.84 15.23 20.55
N GLY A 392 -5.87 15.44 19.65
CA GLY A 392 -6.09 15.31 18.21
C GLY A 392 -5.85 13.85 17.81
N PHE A 393 -6.59 13.34 16.85
CA PHE A 393 -6.47 11.97 16.41
C PHE A 393 -6.92 11.83 14.94
N GLY A 394 -6.43 10.81 14.25
CA GLY A 394 -6.83 10.61 12.86
C GLY A 394 -6.44 9.25 12.32
N LEU A 395 -7.11 8.88 11.22
CA LEU A 395 -6.88 7.67 10.44
C LEU A 395 -6.42 8.05 9.04
N ARG A 396 -5.27 7.53 8.61
CA ARG A 396 -4.80 7.63 7.23
C ARG A 396 -5.74 6.84 6.31
N ASP A 397 -5.90 7.28 5.06
CA ASP A 397 -6.76 6.67 4.04
C ASP A 397 -8.21 6.50 4.53
N PHE A 398 -8.75 7.52 5.21
CA PHE A 398 -10.02 7.43 5.94
C PHE A 398 -11.20 7.10 5.03
N TRP A 399 -11.35 7.83 3.93
CA TRP A 399 -12.43 7.63 2.98
C TRP A 399 -12.12 6.51 1.96
N GLN A 400 -10.83 6.32 1.61
CA GLN A 400 -10.42 5.27 0.69
C GLN A 400 -10.72 3.86 1.23
N ARG A 401 -10.59 3.70 2.54
CA ARG A 401 -10.82 2.41 3.24
C ARG A 401 -12.11 2.40 4.05
N ALA A 402 -13.14 3.12 3.56
CA ALA A 402 -14.48 3.05 4.14
C ALA A 402 -14.97 1.57 4.23
N PRO A 403 -15.85 1.25 5.21
CA PRO A 403 -16.49 2.13 6.18
C PRO A 403 -15.64 2.37 7.44
N ARG A 404 -15.42 3.64 7.79
CA ARG A 404 -14.65 4.05 8.97
C ARG A 404 -15.37 5.08 9.82
N SER A 405 -15.06 5.16 11.09
CA SER A 405 -15.61 6.24 11.92
C SER A 405 -14.67 6.68 13.03
N LEU A 406 -14.87 7.95 13.45
CA LEU A 406 -14.26 8.53 14.63
C LEU A 406 -15.37 8.84 15.63
N ASP A 407 -15.33 8.15 16.77
CA ASP A 407 -16.34 8.27 17.82
C ASP A 407 -15.80 9.03 19.01
N ILE A 408 -16.59 9.98 19.53
CA ILE A 408 -16.38 10.65 20.79
C ILE A 408 -17.63 10.41 21.62
N ARG A 409 -17.48 9.85 22.83
CA ARG A 409 -18.57 9.59 23.76
C ARG A 409 -18.22 10.24 25.10
N GLY A 410 -19.19 10.89 25.72
CA GLY A 410 -18.98 11.49 27.04
C GLY A 410 -18.32 12.89 27.00
N ALA A 411 -18.38 13.65 25.91
CA ALA A 411 -17.78 14.99 25.83
C ALA A 411 -18.33 15.98 26.85
N ALA A 412 -19.53 15.75 27.37
CA ALA A 412 -20.14 16.54 28.42
C ALA A 412 -19.70 16.16 29.85
N THR A 413 -18.99 15.06 30.02
CA THR A 413 -18.51 14.55 31.31
C THR A 413 -17.02 14.88 31.50
N ASP A 414 -16.42 14.54 32.65
CA ASP A 414 -15.01 14.83 32.96
C ASP A 414 -14.02 13.93 32.18
N THR A 415 -14.51 12.96 31.45
CA THR A 415 -13.71 12.05 30.62
C THR A 415 -14.50 11.65 29.38
N ALA A 416 -13.98 11.97 28.20
CA ALA A 416 -14.52 11.43 26.95
C ALA A 416 -13.83 10.10 26.58
N SER A 417 -14.59 9.19 26.01
CA SER A 417 -14.04 8.03 25.31
C SER A 417 -13.93 8.35 23.82
N VAL A 418 -12.74 8.25 23.26
CA VAL A 418 -12.46 8.39 21.82
C VAL A 418 -12.18 7.03 21.25
N THR A 419 -12.87 6.64 20.17
CA THR A 419 -12.56 5.39 19.44
C THR A 419 -12.31 5.71 17.96
N LEU A 420 -11.13 5.32 17.49
CA LEU A 420 -10.76 5.35 16.08
C LEU A 420 -11.10 3.98 15.50
N TRP A 421 -12.22 3.91 14.78
CA TRP A 421 -12.68 2.66 14.17
C TRP A 421 -12.05 2.50 12.79
N SER A 422 -11.08 1.60 12.67
CA SER A 422 -10.52 1.17 11.39
C SER A 422 -11.56 0.45 10.53
N TYR A 423 -12.52 -0.24 11.18
CA TYR A 423 -13.77 -0.69 10.60
C TYR A 423 -14.93 -0.27 11.50
N SER A 424 -15.90 0.46 10.96
CA SER A 424 -16.94 1.08 11.75
C SER A 424 -18.05 0.10 12.16
N PRO A 425 -18.46 0.07 13.44
CA PRO A 425 -19.58 -0.75 13.88
C PRO A 425 -20.95 -0.23 13.39
N LEU A 426 -20.99 0.90 12.69
CA LEU A 426 -22.19 1.47 12.06
C LEU A 426 -22.48 0.86 10.69
N ALA A 427 -21.48 0.26 10.06
CA ALA A 427 -21.60 -0.46 8.80
C ALA A 427 -22.08 -1.92 9.05
N PRO A 428 -22.48 -2.65 8.00
CA PRO A 428 -22.65 -4.10 8.06
C PRO A 428 -21.39 -4.81 8.55
N ALA A 429 -21.53 -5.97 9.19
CA ALA A 429 -20.36 -6.76 9.58
C ALA A 429 -19.59 -7.26 8.38
N MET A 430 -18.25 -7.39 8.51
CA MET A 430 -17.43 -7.97 7.45
C MET A 430 -17.87 -9.41 7.21
N ASP A 431 -18.22 -9.73 5.98
CA ASP A 431 -18.46 -11.08 5.50
C ASP A 431 -17.26 -11.52 4.65
N LEU A 432 -16.51 -12.49 5.16
CA LEU A 432 -15.31 -13.00 4.49
C LEU A 432 -15.51 -14.38 3.86
N ARG A 433 -16.77 -14.85 3.80
CA ARG A 433 -17.11 -16.09 3.09
C ARG A 433 -16.85 -15.92 1.59
N THR A 434 -16.60 -17.04 0.91
CA THR A 434 -16.58 -17.03 -0.56
C THR A 434 -17.97 -16.73 -1.13
N TYR A 435 -18.02 -16.08 -2.29
CA TYR A 435 -19.26 -15.78 -3.01
C TYR A 435 -19.93 -17.02 -3.61
N ASP A 436 -19.14 -18.09 -3.85
CA ASP A 436 -19.62 -19.34 -4.41
C ASP A 436 -18.87 -20.56 -3.81
N THR A 437 -19.48 -21.71 -3.87
CA THR A 437 -18.93 -22.99 -3.39
C THR A 437 -18.98 -24.08 -4.46
N VAL A 438 -19.44 -23.75 -5.67
CA VAL A 438 -19.63 -24.68 -6.77
C VAL A 438 -18.59 -24.42 -7.86
N ALA A 439 -17.89 -25.46 -8.28
CA ALA A 439 -17.00 -25.39 -9.44
C ALA A 439 -17.81 -25.20 -10.74
N HIS A 440 -17.36 -24.29 -11.60
CA HIS A 440 -18.03 -23.92 -12.85
C HIS A 440 -17.45 -24.61 -14.08
N GLY A 441 -16.46 -25.49 -13.90
CA GLY A 441 -15.86 -26.29 -14.98
C GLY A 441 -14.99 -25.48 -15.93
N LEU A 442 -14.35 -24.39 -15.42
CA LEU A 442 -13.32 -23.70 -16.17
C LEU A 442 -12.15 -24.65 -16.47
N ASP A 443 -11.57 -24.56 -17.65
CA ASP A 443 -10.51 -25.47 -18.13
C ASP A 443 -9.25 -25.45 -17.26
N LEU A 444 -9.05 -24.35 -16.52
CA LEU A 444 -7.97 -24.19 -15.56
C LEU A 444 -8.57 -24.16 -14.16
N SER A 445 -8.43 -25.24 -13.42
CA SER A 445 -8.88 -25.40 -12.03
C SER A 445 -8.35 -24.35 -11.06
N TYR A 446 -7.34 -23.58 -11.45
CA TYR A 446 -6.83 -22.46 -10.66
C TYR A 446 -7.78 -21.26 -10.59
N GLU A 447 -8.67 -21.12 -11.55
CA GLU A 447 -9.55 -19.96 -11.75
C GLU A 447 -10.97 -20.26 -11.31
N ASP A 448 -11.18 -21.44 -10.74
CA ASP A 448 -12.47 -21.91 -10.28
C ASP A 448 -12.45 -22.21 -8.78
N VAL A 449 -13.63 -22.37 -8.20
CA VAL A 449 -13.78 -22.77 -6.82
C VAL A 449 -13.18 -24.16 -6.61
N GLN A 450 -12.26 -24.28 -5.67
CA GLN A 450 -11.68 -25.53 -5.21
C GLN A 450 -11.90 -25.69 -3.72
N GLU A 451 -12.42 -26.83 -3.27
CA GLU A 451 -12.74 -27.08 -1.86
C GLU A 451 -11.53 -26.82 -0.93
N GLY A 452 -11.71 -25.97 0.07
CA GLY A 452 -10.70 -25.59 1.06
C GLY A 452 -9.60 -24.65 0.57
N PHE A 453 -9.73 -24.07 -0.64
CA PHE A 453 -8.79 -23.06 -1.15
C PHE A 453 -9.31 -21.62 -1.01
N ALA A 454 -10.60 -21.39 -1.15
CA ALA A 454 -11.22 -20.10 -0.94
C ALA A 454 -11.28 -19.79 0.58
N THR A 455 -10.29 -19.12 1.11
CA THR A 455 -10.19 -18.79 2.54
C THR A 455 -9.38 -17.54 2.81
N PRO A 456 -9.80 -16.65 3.73
CA PRO A 456 -9.04 -15.49 4.18
C PRO A 456 -7.92 -15.83 5.17
N GLN A 457 -7.72 -17.10 5.53
CA GLN A 457 -6.72 -17.52 6.51
C GLN A 457 -5.33 -17.02 6.18
N GLY A 458 -4.72 -16.29 7.10
CA GLY A 458 -3.37 -15.74 6.95
C GLY A 458 -3.28 -14.38 6.30
N MET A 459 -4.36 -13.80 5.79
CA MET A 459 -4.36 -12.40 5.31
C MET A 459 -4.04 -11.44 6.44
N VAL A 460 -3.48 -10.30 6.09
CA VAL A 460 -3.17 -9.19 6.99
C VAL A 460 -3.93 -7.95 6.54
N ARG A 461 -4.31 -7.09 7.48
CA ARG A 461 -4.72 -5.73 7.17
C ARG A 461 -4.15 -4.77 8.19
N SER A 462 -3.53 -3.69 7.71
CA SER A 462 -2.96 -2.65 8.57
C SER A 462 -3.77 -1.35 8.52
N THR A 463 -3.61 -0.54 9.56
CA THR A 463 -4.17 0.81 9.64
C THR A 463 -3.17 1.73 10.30
N GLU A 464 -2.85 2.84 9.66
CA GLU A 464 -2.04 3.90 10.24
C GLU A 464 -2.94 4.94 10.93
N LEU A 465 -2.58 5.28 12.16
CA LEU A 465 -3.23 6.28 12.98
C LEU A 465 -2.21 7.37 13.37
N ARG A 466 -2.70 8.58 13.59
CA ARG A 466 -1.92 9.65 14.23
C ARG A 466 -2.67 10.19 15.43
N LEU A 467 -1.92 10.47 16.50
CA LEU A 467 -2.42 11.04 17.74
C LEU A 467 -1.59 12.29 18.05
N TRP A 468 -2.24 13.41 18.36
CA TRP A 468 -1.58 14.68 18.70
C TRP A 468 -1.91 15.06 20.14
N ALA A 469 -0.89 15.29 20.95
CA ALA A 469 -1.03 15.86 22.28
C ALA A 469 -1.06 17.38 22.19
N LEU A 470 -2.23 17.99 22.03
CA LEU A 470 -2.40 19.42 21.77
C LEU A 470 -2.51 20.26 23.04
N ALA A 471 -1.85 21.43 23.06
CA ALA A 471 -1.81 22.33 24.20
C ALA A 471 -3.04 23.25 24.31
N ALA A 472 -3.80 23.39 23.21
CA ALA A 472 -5.02 24.20 23.12
C ALA A 472 -5.96 23.61 22.08
N THR A 473 -7.21 24.09 22.02
CA THR A 473 -8.09 23.80 20.87
C THR A 473 -7.41 24.28 19.58
N PRO A 474 -7.12 23.42 18.59
CA PRO A 474 -6.41 23.84 17.40
C PRO A 474 -7.29 24.76 16.54
N PRO A 475 -6.76 25.88 16.01
CA PRO A 475 -7.43 26.70 15.01
C PRO A 475 -7.85 25.90 13.78
N ARG A 476 -8.86 26.37 13.04
CA ARG A 476 -9.37 25.66 11.85
C ARG A 476 -8.29 25.45 10.79
N ASP A 477 -7.45 26.45 10.54
CA ASP A 477 -6.34 26.34 9.57
C ASP A 477 -5.30 25.29 10.01
N THR A 478 -5.02 25.19 11.31
CA THR A 478 -4.16 24.14 11.86
C THR A 478 -4.76 22.75 11.64
N ILE A 479 -6.08 22.60 11.84
CA ILE A 479 -6.77 21.32 11.58
C ILE A 479 -6.70 20.97 10.08
N ALA A 480 -6.93 21.94 9.20
CA ALA A 480 -6.81 21.73 7.76
C ALA A 480 -5.39 21.27 7.37
N ALA A 481 -4.35 21.90 7.94
CA ALA A 481 -2.96 21.50 7.72
C ALA A 481 -2.63 20.13 8.28
N LEU A 482 -3.08 19.78 9.49
CA LEU A 482 -2.91 18.44 10.07
C LEU A 482 -3.67 17.38 9.26
N SER A 483 -4.88 17.69 8.81
CA SER A 483 -5.69 16.84 7.93
C SER A 483 -4.97 16.53 6.61
N ALA A 484 -4.32 17.54 6.03
CA ALA A 484 -3.54 17.35 4.81
C ALA A 484 -2.39 16.32 5.00
N THR A 485 -1.77 16.26 6.19
CA THR A 485 -0.73 15.24 6.48
C THR A 485 -1.27 13.82 6.64
N LEU A 486 -2.58 13.63 6.82
CA LEU A 486 -3.23 12.31 6.80
C LEU A 486 -3.58 11.87 5.38
N THR A 487 -4.03 12.80 4.55
CA THR A 487 -4.44 12.51 3.16
C THR A 487 -3.27 12.45 2.20
N ALA A 488 -2.20 13.23 2.45
CA ALA A 488 -0.94 13.24 1.72
C ALA A 488 0.23 13.15 2.72
N PRO A 489 0.54 11.96 3.23
CA PRO A 489 1.63 11.78 4.20
C PRO A 489 2.97 12.27 3.64
N PRO A 490 3.72 13.04 4.41
CA PRO A 490 5.03 13.53 3.99
C PRO A 490 5.98 12.38 3.67
N GLN A 491 6.65 12.48 2.51
CA GLN A 491 7.65 11.51 2.06
C GLN A 491 8.83 12.26 1.43
N LEU A 492 10.04 11.95 1.88
CA LEU A 492 11.26 12.42 1.21
C LEU A 492 11.68 11.41 0.14
N VAL A 493 12.04 11.95 -1.02
CA VAL A 493 12.50 11.17 -2.18
C VAL A 493 13.72 11.85 -2.82
N THR A 494 14.43 11.14 -3.67
CA THR A 494 15.49 11.69 -4.50
C THR A 494 15.07 11.76 -5.97
N ASP A 495 15.88 12.44 -6.80
CA ASP A 495 15.62 12.57 -8.23
C ASP A 495 15.72 11.23 -8.98
N PRO A 496 14.96 11.04 -10.07
CA PRO A 496 15.04 9.87 -10.94
C PRO A 496 16.46 9.50 -11.39
N ALA A 497 17.28 10.48 -11.73
CA ALA A 497 18.67 10.28 -12.14
C ALA A 497 19.53 9.64 -11.03
N THR A 498 19.27 9.97 -9.75
CA THR A 498 19.97 9.38 -8.61
C THR A 498 19.58 7.92 -8.41
N TYR A 499 18.28 7.58 -8.50
CA TYR A 499 17.83 6.19 -8.44
C TYR A 499 18.46 5.35 -9.55
N HIS A 500 18.47 5.87 -10.76
CA HIS A 500 19.07 5.21 -11.93
C HIS A 500 20.57 5.01 -11.78
N ALA A 501 21.31 6.06 -11.40
CA ALA A 501 22.76 6.00 -11.21
C ALA A 501 23.19 5.05 -10.08
N ALA A 502 22.32 4.81 -9.10
CA ALA A 502 22.59 3.84 -8.02
C ALA A 502 22.58 2.38 -8.50
N GLY A 503 22.03 2.09 -9.69
CA GLY A 503 22.02 0.74 -10.25
C GLY A 503 21.12 -0.23 -9.47
N VAL A 504 20.07 0.29 -8.82
CA VAL A 504 19.13 -0.52 -8.02
C VAL A 504 17.92 -0.94 -8.86
N PHE A 505 17.26 -2.03 -8.45
CA PHE A 505 16.05 -2.59 -9.07
C PHE A 505 16.23 -3.09 -10.51
N GLY A 506 17.40 -3.60 -10.84
CA GLY A 506 17.65 -4.25 -12.13
C GLY A 506 17.77 -3.26 -13.31
N ARG A 507 17.24 -3.66 -14.47
CA ARG A 507 17.44 -2.93 -15.73
C ARG A 507 16.20 -2.13 -16.13
N TRP A 508 16.32 -0.83 -16.08
CA TRP A 508 15.28 0.12 -16.48
C TRP A 508 15.92 1.41 -17.01
N SER A 509 15.20 2.12 -17.88
CA SER A 509 15.67 3.36 -18.52
C SER A 509 15.11 4.60 -17.86
N LEU A 510 15.82 5.71 -17.88
CA LEU A 510 15.20 7.04 -17.74
C LEU A 510 14.31 7.34 -18.98
N PRO A 511 13.35 8.28 -18.90
CA PRO A 511 12.55 8.66 -20.06
C PRO A 511 13.41 9.11 -21.22
N ASP A 512 13.17 8.53 -22.40
CA ASP A 512 13.87 8.89 -23.64
C ASP A 512 12.89 9.45 -24.68
N ARG A 513 13.09 10.71 -25.04
CA ARG A 513 12.30 11.46 -26.03
C ARG A 513 13.16 11.95 -27.21
N GLY A 514 14.29 11.29 -27.46
CA GLY A 514 15.26 11.68 -28.48
C GLY A 514 14.75 11.56 -29.91
N THR A 515 13.71 10.75 -30.17
CA THR A 515 13.01 10.65 -31.46
C THR A 515 11.51 10.80 -31.30
N PRO A 516 10.74 11.16 -32.35
CA PRO A 516 9.26 11.16 -32.24
C PRO A 516 8.68 9.80 -31.86
N ALA A 517 9.28 8.70 -32.32
CA ALA A 517 8.82 7.34 -31.96
C ALA A 517 9.05 7.03 -30.50
N ARG A 518 10.22 7.36 -29.95
CA ARG A 518 10.50 7.19 -28.49
C ARG A 518 9.60 8.08 -27.65
N ALA A 519 9.39 9.34 -28.08
CA ALA A 519 8.46 10.23 -27.40
C ALA A 519 7.03 9.64 -27.36
N ALA A 520 6.59 9.00 -28.45
CA ALA A 520 5.27 8.35 -28.50
C ALA A 520 5.17 7.13 -27.56
N LEU A 521 6.26 6.37 -27.36
CA LEU A 521 6.33 5.29 -26.37
C LEU A 521 6.17 5.84 -24.94
N GLU A 522 6.89 6.92 -24.62
CA GLU A 522 6.80 7.58 -23.30
C GLU A 522 5.41 8.19 -23.04
N ASP A 523 4.82 8.81 -24.07
CA ASP A 523 3.44 9.33 -23.98
C ASP A 523 2.42 8.19 -23.78
N GLY A 524 2.68 7.02 -24.37
CA GLY A 524 1.89 5.81 -24.17
C GLY A 524 1.91 5.37 -22.72
N ILE A 525 3.10 5.25 -22.11
CA ILE A 525 3.26 4.87 -20.70
C ILE A 525 2.49 5.84 -19.79
N ALA A 526 2.72 7.15 -19.96
CA ALA A 526 2.11 8.17 -19.13
C ALA A 526 0.57 8.17 -19.24
N ARG A 527 0.03 8.03 -20.47
CA ARG A 527 -1.41 8.00 -20.74
C ARG A 527 -2.07 6.77 -20.10
N GLU A 528 -1.46 5.61 -20.24
CA GLU A 528 -2.01 4.35 -19.77
C GLU A 528 -1.99 4.26 -18.22
N ILE A 529 -0.94 4.77 -17.58
CA ILE A 529 -0.90 4.92 -16.11
C ILE A 529 -1.97 5.91 -15.63
N GLY A 530 -2.11 7.04 -16.33
CA GLY A 530 -3.15 8.03 -16.06
C GLY A 530 -4.56 7.42 -16.14
N PHE A 531 -4.82 6.60 -17.16
CA PHE A 531 -6.09 5.88 -17.31
C PHE A 531 -6.41 5.02 -16.08
N TYR A 532 -5.46 4.17 -15.62
CA TYR A 532 -5.69 3.34 -14.44
C TYR A 532 -5.92 4.17 -13.16
N ALA A 533 -5.14 5.22 -12.97
CA ALA A 533 -5.33 6.11 -11.83
C ALA A 533 -6.72 6.79 -11.85
N ASP A 534 -7.25 7.10 -13.05
CA ASP A 534 -8.60 7.64 -13.20
C ASP A 534 -9.68 6.56 -13.03
N GLN A 535 -9.44 5.30 -13.48
CA GLN A 535 -10.35 4.18 -13.27
C GLN A 535 -10.56 3.87 -11.78
N VAL A 536 -9.51 3.91 -10.95
CA VAL A 536 -9.64 3.73 -9.50
C VAL A 536 -10.68 4.70 -8.93
N ASP A 537 -10.68 5.96 -9.36
CA ASP A 537 -11.63 6.97 -8.87
C ASP A 537 -13.01 6.86 -9.53
N GLU A 538 -13.06 6.60 -10.82
CA GLU A 538 -14.31 6.51 -11.59
C GLU A 538 -15.13 5.27 -11.21
N ARG A 539 -14.46 4.13 -11.02
CA ARG A 539 -15.08 2.85 -10.67
C ARG A 539 -15.18 2.62 -9.16
N GLU A 540 -14.71 3.57 -8.36
CA GLU A 540 -14.70 3.50 -6.90
C GLU A 540 -14.03 2.22 -6.34
N TRP A 541 -12.85 1.84 -6.87
CA TRP A 541 -12.08 0.71 -6.35
C TRP A 541 -11.50 1.04 -4.97
N TYR A 542 -12.41 1.34 -4.05
CA TYR A 542 -12.16 1.70 -2.66
C TYR A 542 -12.84 0.70 -1.73
N GLY A 543 -12.54 0.79 -0.47
CA GLY A 543 -13.12 -0.06 0.56
C GLY A 543 -12.06 -0.65 1.48
N PHE A 544 -12.48 -1.18 2.60
CA PHE A 544 -11.58 -1.69 3.62
C PHE A 544 -10.63 -2.77 3.07
N TRP A 545 -11.12 -3.68 2.26
CA TRP A 545 -10.35 -4.77 1.64
C TRP A 545 -9.83 -4.41 0.26
N HIS A 546 -10.57 -3.65 -0.55
CA HIS A 546 -10.28 -3.45 -1.98
C HIS A 546 -9.23 -2.38 -2.27
N TYR A 547 -9.16 -1.32 -1.43
CA TYR A 547 -8.29 -0.19 -1.70
C TYR A 547 -6.83 -0.59 -1.89
N GLY A 548 -6.29 -0.23 -3.04
CA GLY A 548 -4.93 -0.48 -3.51
C GLY A 548 -4.87 -1.36 -4.75
N ASP A 549 -5.82 -2.29 -4.96
CA ASP A 549 -5.86 -3.13 -6.15
C ASP A 549 -6.62 -2.47 -7.31
N VAL A 550 -6.43 -3.01 -8.50
CA VAL A 550 -7.13 -2.64 -9.74
C VAL A 550 -7.79 -3.88 -10.34
N MET A 551 -8.74 -3.70 -11.26
CA MET A 551 -9.37 -4.83 -11.94
C MET A 551 -8.47 -5.37 -13.07
N HIS A 552 -8.61 -6.67 -13.34
CA HIS A 552 -7.78 -7.41 -14.28
C HIS A 552 -8.30 -7.32 -15.72
N THR A 553 -9.56 -7.69 -15.97
CA THR A 553 -10.09 -7.78 -17.35
C THR A 553 -11.31 -6.91 -17.53
N TYR A 554 -11.30 -6.13 -18.63
CA TYR A 554 -12.43 -5.30 -19.06
C TYR A 554 -13.25 -5.99 -20.13
N ASP A 555 -14.57 -5.92 -20.01
CA ASP A 555 -15.55 -6.43 -20.97
C ASP A 555 -16.26 -5.27 -21.67
N ALA A 556 -15.85 -4.98 -22.91
CA ALA A 556 -16.40 -3.86 -23.66
C ALA A 556 -17.85 -4.09 -24.16
N ASP A 557 -18.32 -5.33 -24.24
CA ASP A 557 -19.73 -5.62 -24.54
C ASP A 557 -20.66 -5.27 -23.38
N ARG A 558 -20.15 -5.40 -22.15
CA ARG A 558 -20.85 -5.02 -20.92
C ARG A 558 -20.56 -3.58 -20.49
N HIS A 559 -19.55 -2.93 -21.04
CA HIS A 559 -18.96 -1.67 -20.57
C HIS A 559 -18.55 -1.72 -19.09
N GLU A 560 -18.06 -2.90 -18.63
CA GLU A 560 -17.78 -3.17 -17.22
C GLU A 560 -16.52 -4.04 -17.06
N TRP A 561 -15.83 -3.87 -15.94
CA TRP A 561 -14.79 -4.79 -15.53
C TRP A 561 -15.41 -6.11 -15.06
N ARG A 562 -14.72 -7.23 -15.32
CA ARG A 562 -15.22 -8.59 -14.97
C ARG A 562 -15.07 -8.87 -13.48
N TYR A 563 -15.67 -8.05 -12.64
CA TYR A 563 -15.64 -8.17 -11.19
C TYR A 563 -16.26 -9.48 -10.66
N ASP A 564 -17.03 -10.18 -11.46
CA ASP A 564 -17.89 -11.32 -11.16
C ASP A 564 -17.41 -12.65 -11.76
N VAL A 565 -16.20 -12.69 -12.33
CA VAL A 565 -15.66 -13.92 -12.98
C VAL A 565 -14.28 -14.23 -12.38
N GLY A 566 -14.14 -15.41 -11.76
CA GLY A 566 -12.86 -15.90 -11.25
C GLY A 566 -11.82 -16.03 -12.36
N GLY A 567 -10.56 -15.72 -12.06
CA GLY A 567 -9.48 -15.62 -13.03
C GLY A 567 -9.43 -14.32 -13.83
N TYR A 568 -10.42 -13.43 -13.66
CA TYR A 568 -10.56 -12.18 -14.47
C TYR A 568 -10.89 -10.93 -13.66
N ALA A 569 -11.05 -11.06 -12.31
CA ALA A 569 -11.56 -9.95 -11.49
C ALA A 569 -10.46 -9.03 -10.97
N TRP A 570 -9.92 -9.25 -9.79
CA TRP A 570 -8.88 -8.40 -9.21
C TRP A 570 -7.49 -8.76 -9.76
N ASP A 571 -6.67 -7.75 -10.06
CA ASP A 571 -5.37 -7.93 -10.74
C ASP A 571 -4.29 -8.54 -9.83
N ASN A 572 -4.25 -8.15 -8.56
CA ASN A 572 -3.25 -8.54 -7.54
C ASN A 572 -1.78 -8.53 -8.01
N ALA A 573 -1.46 -7.75 -9.01
CA ALA A 573 -0.12 -7.53 -9.54
C ALA A 573 0.59 -8.79 -10.09
N GLU A 574 -0.12 -9.85 -10.42
CA GLU A 574 0.48 -11.10 -10.87
C GLU A 574 1.46 -10.93 -12.04
N LEU A 575 1.14 -10.10 -13.02
CA LEU A 575 2.00 -9.81 -14.17
C LEU A 575 2.77 -8.48 -14.06
N GLY A 576 3.03 -8.03 -12.83
CA GLY A 576 3.94 -6.94 -12.55
C GLY A 576 3.34 -5.54 -12.69
N THR A 577 2.05 -5.37 -12.50
CA THR A 577 1.38 -4.06 -12.54
C THR A 577 1.95 -3.10 -11.50
N ASP A 578 2.17 -3.55 -10.26
CA ASP A 578 2.81 -2.74 -9.23
C ASP A 578 4.28 -2.43 -9.54
N ALA A 579 5.04 -3.37 -10.13
CA ALA A 579 6.42 -3.13 -10.57
C ALA A 579 6.46 -2.06 -11.68
N LEU A 580 5.52 -2.10 -12.64
CA LEU A 580 5.40 -1.05 -13.65
C LEU A 580 5.17 0.32 -13.00
N LEU A 581 4.24 0.41 -12.05
CA LEU A 581 3.95 1.66 -11.34
C LEU A 581 5.19 2.18 -10.60
N TRP A 582 5.98 1.29 -9.99
CA TRP A 582 7.23 1.67 -9.33
C TRP A 582 8.29 2.14 -10.33
N TYR A 583 8.50 1.44 -11.44
CA TYR A 583 9.43 1.91 -12.48
C TYR A 583 8.97 3.25 -13.05
N ALA A 584 7.67 3.44 -13.25
CA ALA A 584 7.15 4.73 -13.73
C ALA A 584 7.40 5.86 -12.72
N PHE A 585 7.24 5.61 -11.42
CA PHE A 585 7.62 6.56 -10.38
C PHE A 585 9.14 6.85 -10.39
N LEU A 586 9.98 5.81 -10.39
CA LEU A 586 11.43 5.97 -10.41
C LEU A 586 11.93 6.78 -11.63
N ARG A 587 11.21 6.73 -12.75
CA ARG A 587 11.50 7.45 -13.98
C ARG A 587 10.97 8.89 -13.98
N SER A 588 9.86 9.15 -13.32
CA SER A 588 9.14 10.44 -13.39
C SER A 588 9.23 11.28 -12.12
N GLY A 589 9.34 10.65 -10.95
CA GLY A 589 9.16 11.30 -9.65
C GLY A 589 7.72 11.73 -9.35
N ASP A 590 6.73 11.26 -10.13
CA ASP A 590 5.34 11.71 -10.01
C ASP A 590 4.66 11.22 -8.71
N PRO A 591 4.12 12.15 -7.89
CA PRO A 591 3.50 11.81 -6.61
C PRO A 591 2.26 10.91 -6.74
N ARG A 592 1.44 11.09 -7.79
CA ARG A 592 0.23 10.29 -8.00
C ARG A 592 0.60 8.84 -8.28
N THR A 593 1.58 8.64 -9.13
CA THR A 593 2.13 7.31 -9.46
C THR A 593 2.72 6.63 -8.23
N PHE A 594 3.50 7.36 -7.40
CA PHE A 594 4.01 6.82 -6.12
C PHE A 594 2.90 6.32 -5.22
N ARG A 595 1.82 7.11 -5.05
CA ARG A 595 0.72 6.76 -4.16
C ARG A 595 -0.06 5.54 -4.65
N LEU A 596 -0.27 5.45 -5.96
CA LEU A 596 -0.92 4.28 -6.58
C LEU A 596 -0.06 3.01 -6.40
N ALA A 597 1.24 3.11 -6.71
CA ALA A 597 2.20 2.01 -6.54
C ALA A 597 2.29 1.55 -5.07
N HIS A 598 2.38 2.51 -4.14
CA HIS A 598 2.45 2.21 -2.70
C HIS A 598 1.17 1.54 -2.19
N ALA A 599 -0.01 2.04 -2.59
CA ALA A 599 -1.30 1.47 -2.22
C ALA A 599 -1.45 0.03 -2.76
N MET A 600 -1.05 -0.21 -4.03
CA MET A 600 -1.11 -1.53 -4.64
C MET A 600 -0.14 -2.51 -3.96
N THR A 601 1.11 -2.11 -3.74
CA THR A 601 2.07 -2.97 -3.02
C THR A 601 1.60 -3.28 -1.60
N GLN A 602 1.01 -2.31 -0.90
CA GLN A 602 0.44 -2.55 0.43
C GLN A 602 -0.71 -3.54 0.37
N HIS A 603 -1.62 -3.40 -0.60
CA HIS A 603 -2.74 -4.32 -0.80
C HIS A 603 -2.26 -5.75 -1.07
N VAL A 604 -1.42 -5.94 -2.09
CA VAL A 604 -0.90 -7.27 -2.48
C VAL A 604 -0.13 -7.92 -1.33
N SER A 605 0.68 -7.11 -0.61
CA SER A 605 1.42 -7.61 0.55
C SER A 605 0.54 -8.00 1.74
N GLU A 606 -0.61 -7.35 1.92
CA GLU A 606 -1.48 -7.57 3.07
C GLU A 606 -2.63 -8.55 2.76
N VAL A 607 -3.36 -8.30 1.67
CA VAL A 607 -4.65 -8.94 1.39
C VAL A 607 -4.51 -10.15 0.47
N ASP A 608 -3.75 -10.02 -0.61
CA ASP A 608 -3.61 -11.11 -1.57
C ASP A 608 -2.62 -12.19 -1.11
N THR A 609 -1.75 -11.89 -0.13
CA THR A 609 -0.73 -12.81 0.38
C THR A 609 -1.14 -13.43 1.72
N HIS A 610 -0.99 -14.75 1.83
CA HIS A 610 -1.21 -15.50 3.08
C HIS A 610 0.07 -15.53 3.92
N HIS A 611 0.04 -15.02 5.15
CA HIS A 611 1.21 -14.94 6.04
C HIS A 611 1.25 -16.04 7.11
N SER A 612 0.29 -16.96 7.09
CA SER A 612 0.24 -18.13 7.98
C SER A 612 -0.78 -19.15 7.47
N GLY A 613 -0.79 -20.34 8.09
CA GLY A 613 -1.70 -21.41 7.75
C GLY A 613 -1.22 -22.22 6.54
N ARG A 614 -2.14 -22.94 5.91
CA ARG A 614 -1.87 -23.90 4.82
C ARG A 614 -1.18 -23.25 3.61
N PHE A 615 -1.46 -21.98 3.34
CA PHE A 615 -1.00 -21.26 2.16
C PHE A 615 0.08 -20.22 2.46
N ALA A 616 0.77 -20.31 3.59
CA ALA A 616 1.77 -19.34 4.02
C ALA A 616 2.82 -19.06 2.93
N GLY A 617 2.97 -17.80 2.54
CA GLY A 617 3.87 -17.33 1.48
C GLY A 617 3.30 -17.37 0.06
N LEU A 618 2.13 -17.99 -0.15
CA LEU A 618 1.43 -17.96 -1.43
C LEU A 618 0.47 -16.75 -1.48
N GLY A 619 0.16 -16.28 -2.67
CA GLY A 619 -0.86 -15.26 -2.92
C GLY A 619 -2.00 -15.77 -3.78
N SER A 620 -3.16 -15.15 -3.64
CA SER A 620 -4.36 -15.45 -4.42
C SER A 620 -4.35 -14.71 -5.76
N ARG A 621 -4.79 -15.38 -6.83
CA ARG A 621 -4.74 -14.89 -8.20
C ARG A 621 -6.14 -14.55 -8.71
N HIS A 622 -6.33 -13.35 -9.22
CA HIS A 622 -7.48 -12.86 -10.00
C HIS A 622 -8.89 -13.29 -9.51
N ALA A 623 -9.04 -13.48 -8.21
CA ALA A 623 -10.29 -13.94 -7.63
C ALA A 623 -11.36 -12.83 -7.60
N VAL A 624 -12.64 -13.21 -7.56
CA VAL A 624 -13.79 -12.30 -7.41
C VAL A 624 -13.78 -11.63 -6.03
N VAL A 625 -13.44 -12.38 -4.99
CA VAL A 625 -13.02 -11.86 -3.70
C VAL A 625 -11.54 -12.21 -3.51
N HIS A 626 -10.72 -11.30 -3.04
CA HIS A 626 -9.24 -11.40 -3.04
C HIS A 626 -8.66 -12.74 -2.56
N TRP A 627 -9.40 -13.54 -1.83
CA TRP A 627 -9.02 -14.85 -1.29
C TRP A 627 -9.83 -16.02 -1.86
N GLY A 628 -10.61 -15.78 -2.92
CA GLY A 628 -11.82 -16.56 -3.24
C GLY A 628 -11.65 -17.85 -4.01
N ASP A 629 -10.57 -18.09 -4.77
CA ASP A 629 -10.48 -19.27 -5.65
C ASP A 629 -9.30 -20.20 -5.36
N GLY A 630 -9.12 -21.23 -6.23
CA GLY A 630 -8.09 -22.25 -6.11
C GLY A 630 -6.67 -21.79 -6.43
N ALA A 631 -6.49 -20.66 -7.06
CA ALA A 631 -5.17 -20.20 -7.51
C ALA A 631 -4.37 -19.55 -6.38
N LYS A 632 -3.65 -20.37 -5.62
CA LYS A 632 -2.70 -19.93 -4.59
C LYS A 632 -1.27 -20.09 -5.15
N GLU A 633 -0.63 -18.96 -5.47
CA GLU A 633 0.56 -18.93 -6.31
C GLU A 633 1.75 -18.21 -5.63
N ALA A 634 2.96 -18.77 -5.79
CA ALA A 634 4.17 -18.19 -5.24
C ALA A 634 4.49 -16.81 -5.85
N ARG A 635 4.22 -16.63 -7.14
CA ARG A 635 4.46 -15.41 -7.92
C ARG A 635 3.62 -14.20 -7.49
N VAL A 636 2.49 -14.39 -6.83
CA VAL A 636 1.70 -13.32 -6.21
C VAL A 636 2.27 -12.94 -4.84
N GLY A 637 2.77 -13.94 -4.09
CA GLY A 637 3.35 -13.74 -2.77
C GLY A 637 4.81 -13.27 -2.75
N GLU A 638 5.48 -13.12 -3.88
CA GLU A 638 6.91 -12.86 -3.99
C GLU A 638 7.38 -11.51 -3.43
N SER A 639 8.67 -11.39 -3.15
CA SER A 639 9.27 -10.21 -2.52
C SER A 639 9.76 -9.15 -3.50
N PHE A 640 9.96 -9.49 -4.79
CA PHE A 640 10.57 -8.58 -5.76
C PHE A 640 9.83 -7.25 -5.88
N THR A 641 8.51 -7.29 -6.02
CA THR A 641 7.69 -6.10 -6.17
C THR A 641 7.51 -5.33 -4.85
N LYS A 642 7.42 -6.06 -3.74
CA LYS A 642 7.23 -5.50 -2.39
C LYS A 642 8.42 -4.68 -1.91
N ARG A 643 9.65 -5.05 -2.33
CA ARG A 643 10.88 -4.38 -1.88
C ARG A 643 11.02 -2.93 -2.39
N PHE A 644 10.36 -2.53 -3.50
CA PHE A 644 10.36 -1.14 -3.93
C PHE A 644 9.80 -0.22 -2.85
N SER A 645 8.59 -0.51 -2.40
CA SER A 645 7.95 0.26 -1.33
C SER A 645 8.75 0.19 -0.03
N TYR A 646 9.25 -1.01 0.35
CA TYR A 646 10.05 -1.20 1.56
C TYR A 646 11.30 -0.33 1.56
N TYR A 647 12.07 -0.32 0.46
CA TYR A 647 13.30 0.45 0.39
C TYR A 647 13.05 1.96 0.28
N LEU A 648 12.00 2.39 -0.42
CA LEU A 648 11.69 3.82 -0.57
C LEU A 648 11.11 4.44 0.70
N THR A 649 10.34 3.68 1.48
CA THR A 649 9.64 4.19 2.68
C THR A 649 10.28 3.77 4.00
N ALA A 650 11.19 2.78 3.98
CA ALA A 650 11.77 2.16 5.16
C ALA A 650 10.72 1.62 6.16
N ASP A 651 9.60 1.08 5.65
CA ASP A 651 8.46 0.61 6.46
C ASP A 651 8.76 -0.73 7.12
N GLU A 652 8.71 -0.78 8.45
CA GLU A 652 9.03 -1.96 9.25
C GLU A 652 8.02 -3.09 9.08
N LEU A 653 6.72 -2.77 8.92
CA LEU A 653 5.68 -3.77 8.70
C LEU A 653 5.91 -4.47 7.37
N LEU A 654 6.12 -3.70 6.30
CA LEU A 654 6.38 -4.26 4.98
C LEU A 654 7.64 -5.15 4.98
N GLY A 655 8.67 -4.74 5.72
CA GLY A 655 9.87 -5.57 5.94
C GLY A 655 9.58 -6.92 6.62
N GLU A 656 8.58 -6.99 7.50
CA GLU A 656 8.13 -8.26 8.11
C GLU A 656 7.31 -9.11 7.12
N LEU A 657 6.43 -8.48 6.35
CA LEU A 657 5.61 -9.18 5.36
C LEU A 657 6.49 -9.79 4.25
N ILE A 658 7.50 -9.08 3.79
CA ILE A 658 8.53 -9.60 2.86
C ILE A 658 9.20 -10.84 3.44
N ARG A 659 9.64 -10.80 4.70
CA ARG A 659 10.28 -11.96 5.33
C ARG A 659 9.34 -13.16 5.46
N SER A 660 8.05 -12.93 5.64
CA SER A 660 7.08 -14.02 5.74
C SER A 660 6.89 -14.78 4.43
N SER A 661 7.19 -14.16 3.26
CA SER A 661 7.15 -14.84 1.96
C SER A 661 8.13 -16.02 1.86
N LEU A 662 9.19 -16.07 2.67
CA LEU A 662 10.12 -17.20 2.75
C LEU A 662 9.45 -18.53 3.22
N GLN A 663 8.25 -18.45 3.82
CA GLN A 663 7.49 -19.63 4.23
C GLN A 663 7.02 -20.48 3.03
N VAL A 664 6.98 -19.90 1.85
CA VAL A 664 6.56 -20.57 0.62
C VAL A 664 7.39 -21.82 0.35
N ASP A 665 8.68 -21.82 0.68
CA ASP A 665 9.56 -22.97 0.49
C ASP A 665 8.95 -24.25 1.09
N GLU A 666 8.52 -24.18 2.35
CA GLU A 666 7.90 -25.33 3.05
C GLU A 666 6.45 -25.56 2.63
N THR A 667 5.71 -24.51 2.28
CA THR A 667 4.32 -24.63 1.83
C THR A 667 4.20 -25.47 0.56
N LEU A 668 5.16 -25.40 -0.36
CA LEU A 668 5.19 -26.17 -1.60
C LEU A 668 5.35 -27.69 -1.38
N ARG A 669 5.68 -28.17 -0.18
CA ARG A 669 5.62 -29.60 0.16
C ARG A 669 4.18 -30.14 0.19
N THR A 670 3.22 -29.27 0.49
CA THR A 670 1.82 -29.66 0.69
C THR A 670 0.88 -29.07 -0.35
N VAL A 671 1.31 -28.00 -1.01
CA VAL A 671 0.56 -27.32 -2.08
C VAL A 671 1.35 -27.42 -3.36
N ASP A 672 1.02 -28.43 -4.17
CA ASP A 672 1.63 -28.61 -5.50
C ASP A 672 1.01 -27.62 -6.49
N PRO A 673 1.78 -26.71 -7.10
CA PRO A 673 1.25 -25.77 -8.08
C PRO A 673 0.72 -26.41 -9.36
N LEU A 674 1.06 -27.66 -9.62
CA LEU A 674 0.61 -28.43 -10.79
C LEU A 674 -0.34 -29.59 -10.43
N ARG A 675 -0.94 -29.57 -9.24
CA ARG A 675 -1.80 -30.66 -8.72
C ARG A 675 -2.97 -31.04 -9.61
N GLU A 676 -3.47 -30.09 -10.41
CA GLU A 676 -4.60 -30.31 -11.32
C GLU A 676 -4.17 -30.71 -12.75
N VAL A 677 -2.91 -30.47 -13.07
CA VAL A 677 -2.36 -30.66 -14.43
C VAL A 677 -1.55 -31.92 -14.55
N LEU A 678 -0.80 -32.29 -13.51
CA LEU A 678 0.12 -33.43 -13.52
C LEU A 678 -0.17 -34.40 -12.36
N PRO A 679 0.02 -35.71 -12.56
CA PRO A 679 -0.13 -36.68 -11.48
C PRO A 679 0.88 -36.41 -10.36
N PRO A 680 0.59 -36.86 -9.13
CA PRO A 680 1.54 -36.78 -8.02
C PRO A 680 2.89 -37.40 -8.37
N GLN A 681 3.99 -36.80 -7.91
CA GLN A 681 5.37 -37.30 -8.08
C GLN A 681 5.99 -37.64 -6.72
N THR A 682 7.00 -38.53 -6.72
CA THR A 682 7.69 -39.02 -5.52
C THR A 682 9.22 -38.90 -5.58
N LYS A 683 9.74 -38.23 -6.63
CA LYS A 683 11.19 -38.11 -6.85
C LYS A 683 11.81 -36.99 -6.05
N ALA A 684 11.01 -36.06 -5.58
CA ALA A 684 11.43 -34.89 -4.76
C ALA A 684 10.39 -34.56 -3.70
N PRO A 685 10.79 -33.85 -2.63
CA PRO A 685 9.85 -33.43 -1.57
C PRO A 685 8.74 -32.52 -2.04
N ALA A 686 8.96 -31.71 -3.09
CA ALA A 686 8.01 -30.81 -3.70
C ALA A 686 8.18 -30.78 -5.22
N ARG A 687 7.23 -30.15 -5.91
CA ARG A 687 7.31 -29.85 -7.34
C ARG A 687 7.12 -28.35 -7.54
N VAL A 688 7.85 -27.77 -8.50
CA VAL A 688 7.77 -26.37 -8.90
C VAL A 688 7.90 -26.27 -10.42
N ARG A 689 7.45 -25.17 -11.00
CA ARG A 689 7.81 -24.79 -12.37
C ARG A 689 9.10 -23.97 -12.33
N ILE A 690 10.03 -24.19 -13.26
CA ILE A 690 11.25 -23.37 -13.40
C ILE A 690 10.87 -21.90 -13.56
N GLY A 691 9.79 -21.59 -14.28
CA GLY A 691 9.28 -20.25 -14.51
C GLY A 691 8.66 -19.64 -13.25
N PRO A 692 7.33 -19.66 -13.12
CA PRO A 692 6.63 -18.78 -12.16
C PRO A 692 6.91 -19.10 -10.69
N ASP A 693 7.25 -20.35 -10.36
CA ASP A 693 7.43 -20.74 -8.96
C ASP A 693 8.88 -20.54 -8.50
N TRP A 694 9.87 -21.08 -9.26
CA TRP A 694 11.27 -20.96 -8.86
C TRP A 694 11.77 -19.52 -8.89
N TYR A 695 11.29 -18.67 -9.83
CA TYR A 695 11.63 -17.23 -9.80
C TYR A 695 11.12 -16.54 -8.55
N ALA A 696 9.92 -16.85 -8.11
CA ALA A 696 9.39 -16.30 -6.87
C ALA A 696 10.26 -16.72 -5.66
N LEU A 697 10.74 -17.97 -5.63
CA LEU A 697 11.71 -18.40 -4.61
C LEU A 697 13.02 -17.62 -4.72
N VAL A 698 13.58 -17.46 -5.91
CA VAL A 698 14.81 -16.65 -6.15
C VAL A 698 14.59 -15.22 -5.70
N SER A 699 13.46 -14.61 -6.02
CA SER A 699 13.05 -13.27 -5.58
C SER A 699 13.10 -13.12 -4.05
N ASN A 700 12.51 -14.09 -3.34
CA ASN A 700 12.48 -14.11 -1.88
C ASN A 700 13.89 -14.27 -1.27
N TRP A 701 14.67 -15.22 -1.79
CA TRP A 701 16.04 -15.48 -1.31
C TRP A 701 16.99 -14.33 -1.62
N LEU A 702 16.88 -13.71 -2.82
CA LEU A 702 17.67 -12.54 -3.21
C LEU A 702 17.39 -11.35 -2.29
N THR A 703 16.11 -11.08 -2.05
CA THR A 703 15.69 -9.99 -1.16
C THR A 703 16.18 -10.20 0.28
N GLU A 704 16.08 -11.41 0.82
CA GLU A 704 16.55 -11.67 2.18
C GLU A 704 18.09 -11.70 2.27
N TRP A 705 18.77 -12.15 1.20
CA TRP A 705 20.24 -12.04 1.13
C TRP A 705 20.71 -10.59 1.15
N GLU A 706 20.15 -9.73 0.30
CA GLU A 706 20.54 -8.32 0.28
C GLU A 706 20.20 -7.59 1.59
N ARG A 707 19.12 -7.95 2.27
CA ARG A 707 18.71 -7.36 3.55
C ARG A 707 19.61 -7.77 4.71
N THR A 708 20.06 -9.01 4.74
CA THR A 708 20.75 -9.59 5.89
C THR A 708 22.25 -9.84 5.67
N GLY A 709 22.66 -9.98 4.41
CA GLY A 709 24.00 -10.47 4.04
C GLY A 709 24.21 -11.97 4.34
N ASP A 710 23.17 -12.71 4.69
CA ASP A 710 23.25 -14.14 5.00
C ASP A 710 23.40 -14.95 3.71
N VAL A 711 24.62 -15.47 3.52
CA VAL A 711 25.03 -16.16 2.31
C VAL A 711 24.26 -17.45 2.02
N ARG A 712 23.59 -18.05 3.01
CA ARG A 712 22.78 -19.27 2.79
C ARG A 712 21.68 -19.02 1.74
N TRP A 713 21.15 -17.80 1.67
CA TRP A 713 20.12 -17.45 0.68
C TRP A 713 20.70 -17.34 -0.72
N ARG A 714 21.90 -16.72 -0.86
CA ARG A 714 22.66 -16.75 -2.10
C ARG A 714 22.96 -18.18 -2.54
N ASP A 715 23.38 -19.03 -1.62
CA ASP A 715 23.81 -20.40 -1.93
C ASP A 715 22.64 -21.23 -2.46
N ARG A 716 21.39 -20.98 -2.02
CA ARG A 716 20.19 -21.61 -2.58
C ARG A 716 19.94 -21.16 -4.03
N ILE A 717 20.11 -19.88 -4.33
CA ILE A 717 20.04 -19.35 -5.71
C ILE A 717 21.07 -20.04 -6.58
N VAL A 718 22.32 -20.08 -6.15
CA VAL A 718 23.45 -20.69 -6.87
C VAL A 718 23.20 -22.19 -7.09
N THR A 719 22.65 -22.89 -6.09
CA THR A 719 22.31 -24.33 -6.18
C THR A 719 21.29 -24.58 -7.29
N GLY A 720 20.15 -23.89 -7.29
CA GLY A 720 19.14 -24.04 -8.33
C GLY A 720 19.65 -23.67 -9.73
N MET A 721 20.46 -22.61 -9.83
CA MET A 721 21.10 -22.21 -11.08
C MET A 721 22.03 -23.31 -11.63
N LYS A 722 22.84 -23.94 -10.77
CA LYS A 722 23.72 -25.03 -11.17
C LYS A 722 22.95 -26.26 -11.60
N ASP A 723 21.89 -26.62 -10.88
CA ASP A 723 21.03 -27.75 -11.23
C ASP A 723 20.42 -27.58 -12.61
N ILE A 724 19.80 -26.41 -12.88
CA ILE A 724 19.19 -26.09 -14.20
C ILE A 724 20.25 -26.16 -15.31
N ALA A 725 21.48 -25.73 -15.05
CA ALA A 725 22.57 -25.80 -16.04
C ALA A 725 22.98 -27.23 -16.40
N THR A 726 22.64 -28.24 -15.57
CA THR A 726 22.86 -29.66 -15.84
C THR A 726 21.70 -30.32 -16.60
N PHE A 727 20.55 -29.67 -16.68
CA PHE A 727 19.37 -30.23 -17.33
C PHE A 727 19.57 -30.32 -18.84
N PRO A 728 19.07 -31.41 -19.51
CA PRO A 728 19.35 -31.65 -20.92
C PRO A 728 18.94 -30.52 -21.86
N ALA A 729 17.87 -29.80 -21.54
CA ALA A 729 17.36 -28.66 -22.31
C ALA A 729 17.42 -27.34 -21.52
N GLY A 730 18.17 -27.28 -20.41
CA GLY A 730 18.25 -26.10 -19.57
C GLY A 730 16.90 -25.62 -19.08
N LEU A 731 16.58 -24.34 -19.30
CA LEU A 731 15.29 -23.75 -18.92
C LEU A 731 14.10 -24.28 -19.76
N PHE A 732 14.33 -25.03 -20.82
CA PHE A 732 13.27 -25.70 -21.57
C PHE A 732 12.98 -27.12 -21.08
N THR A 733 13.60 -27.54 -19.97
CA THR A 733 13.41 -28.87 -19.38
C THR A 733 12.12 -28.95 -18.57
N GLY A 734 11.48 -30.11 -18.58
CA GLY A 734 10.26 -30.40 -17.82
C GLY A 734 8.98 -30.30 -18.65
N GLU A 735 7.91 -30.90 -18.19
CA GLU A 735 6.58 -30.83 -18.81
C GLU A 735 5.71 -29.71 -18.19
N ALA A 736 4.59 -29.42 -18.80
CA ALA A 736 3.59 -28.47 -18.29
C ALA A 736 4.20 -27.12 -17.83
N GLY A 737 5.06 -26.52 -18.67
CA GLY A 737 5.68 -25.22 -18.37
C GLY A 737 6.92 -25.28 -17.49
N GLY A 738 7.68 -26.39 -17.54
CA GLY A 738 8.98 -26.55 -16.88
C GLY A 738 8.89 -27.15 -15.48
N ALA A 739 8.02 -28.14 -15.28
CA ALA A 739 7.88 -28.87 -14.01
C ALA A 739 9.14 -29.64 -13.62
N VAL A 740 9.67 -29.34 -12.45
CA VAL A 740 10.85 -29.98 -11.85
C VAL A 740 10.60 -30.30 -10.38
N GLY A 741 11.34 -31.28 -9.85
CA GLY A 741 11.34 -31.53 -8.41
C GLY A 741 12.10 -30.45 -7.67
N PHE A 742 11.68 -30.17 -6.45
CA PHE A 742 12.27 -29.18 -5.56
C PHE A 742 12.48 -29.73 -4.15
N ASP A 743 13.63 -29.48 -3.59
CA ASP A 743 13.91 -29.75 -2.18
C ASP A 743 13.95 -28.45 -1.37
N PRO A 744 12.91 -28.15 -0.61
CA PRO A 744 12.86 -26.95 0.24
C PRO A 744 13.98 -26.84 1.27
N ALA A 745 14.56 -27.93 1.71
CA ALA A 745 15.64 -27.90 2.71
C ALA A 745 16.97 -27.40 2.14
N THR A 746 17.26 -27.74 0.88
CA THR A 746 18.55 -27.48 0.24
C THR A 746 18.51 -26.46 -0.88
N GLY A 747 17.35 -26.26 -1.51
CA GLY A 747 17.18 -25.45 -2.71
C GLY A 747 17.50 -26.20 -4.01
N HIS A 748 17.81 -27.51 -3.94
CA HIS A 748 18.08 -28.32 -5.13
C HIS A 748 16.84 -28.50 -6.01
N LEU A 749 17.09 -28.48 -7.31
CA LEU A 749 16.13 -28.84 -8.36
C LEU A 749 16.52 -30.18 -9.00
N VAL A 750 15.52 -30.99 -9.31
CA VAL A 750 15.71 -32.32 -9.88
C VAL A 750 14.87 -32.45 -11.15
N ASN A 751 15.49 -32.87 -12.25
CA ASN A 751 14.73 -33.22 -13.44
C ASN A 751 13.85 -34.44 -13.15
N LEU A 752 12.55 -34.28 -13.27
CA LEU A 752 11.56 -35.36 -13.01
C LEU A 752 11.47 -36.33 -14.16
N GLU A 753 11.91 -35.94 -15.34
CA GLU A 753 11.78 -36.72 -16.58
C GLU A 753 13.11 -37.04 -17.22
N LYS A 754 13.16 -38.13 -18.00
CA LYS A 754 14.36 -38.52 -18.71
C LYS A 754 14.49 -37.75 -20.02
N GLY A 755 15.20 -36.63 -19.98
CA GLY A 755 15.65 -35.93 -21.18
C GLY A 755 14.56 -35.25 -21.99
N ASP A 756 13.41 -35.00 -21.40
CA ASP A 756 12.30 -34.40 -22.13
C ASP A 756 12.45 -32.89 -22.20
N PHE A 757 12.33 -32.47 -23.41
CA PHE A 757 12.30 -31.08 -23.82
C PHE A 757 10.83 -30.69 -24.02
N ASP A 758 10.27 -29.99 -23.05
CA ASP A 758 8.99 -29.33 -23.27
C ASP A 758 9.21 -27.95 -23.83
N GLY A 759 9.45 -27.87 -25.12
CA GLY A 759 9.54 -26.58 -25.84
C GLY A 759 8.19 -25.89 -26.00
N GLY A 760 7.16 -26.37 -25.33
CA GLY A 760 5.81 -25.85 -25.40
C GLY A 760 5.60 -24.55 -24.60
N TYR A 761 4.46 -24.44 -23.97
CA TYR A 761 4.05 -23.29 -23.18
C TYR A 761 4.96 -23.10 -21.96
N ASN A 762 5.92 -22.18 -22.06
CA ASN A 762 6.88 -21.87 -21.02
C ASN A 762 6.67 -20.46 -20.49
N LEU A 763 6.19 -20.35 -19.26
CA LEU A 763 5.96 -19.08 -18.56
C LEU A 763 7.22 -18.50 -17.93
N SER A 764 8.41 -18.98 -18.31
CA SER A 764 9.66 -18.65 -17.63
C SER A 764 9.98 -17.17 -17.58
N MET A 765 9.48 -16.38 -18.53
CA MET A 765 9.74 -14.94 -18.55
C MET A 765 8.48 -14.11 -18.27
N ALA A 766 7.35 -14.72 -18.01
CA ALA A 766 6.22 -14.03 -17.44
C ALA A 766 6.46 -13.76 -15.93
N PHE A 767 5.65 -12.92 -15.32
CA PHE A 767 5.68 -12.70 -13.86
C PHE A 767 7.03 -12.16 -13.35
N LEU A 768 7.67 -11.26 -14.11
CA LEU A 768 8.95 -10.61 -13.78
C LEU A 768 10.17 -11.54 -13.68
N GLY A 769 10.07 -12.78 -14.19
CA GLY A 769 11.17 -13.76 -14.12
C GLY A 769 12.47 -13.25 -14.75
N GLU A 770 12.38 -12.50 -15.84
CA GLU A 770 13.57 -11.91 -16.49
C GLU A 770 14.21 -10.83 -15.60
N GLN A 771 13.49 -9.92 -14.99
CA GLN A 771 14.04 -8.91 -14.09
C GLN A 771 14.74 -9.53 -12.89
N ILE A 772 14.10 -10.53 -12.30
CA ILE A 772 14.65 -11.26 -11.13
C ILE A 772 15.95 -11.96 -11.52
N LEU A 773 15.97 -12.68 -12.66
CA LEU A 773 17.15 -13.41 -13.08
C LEU A 773 18.28 -12.50 -13.57
N TRP A 774 17.99 -11.40 -14.25
CA TRP A 774 19.04 -10.45 -14.66
C TRP A 774 19.71 -9.85 -13.44
N GLU A 775 18.95 -9.44 -12.44
CA GLU A 775 19.54 -8.93 -11.20
C GLU A 775 20.35 -10.02 -10.47
N ALA A 776 19.84 -11.25 -10.38
CA ALA A 776 20.59 -12.35 -9.77
C ALA A 776 21.89 -12.64 -10.53
N LEU A 777 21.87 -12.66 -11.86
CA LEU A 777 23.07 -12.88 -12.71
C LEU A 777 24.12 -11.77 -12.60
N ASP A 778 23.72 -10.55 -12.26
CA ASP A 778 24.65 -9.43 -12.00
C ASP A 778 25.27 -9.50 -10.58
N LEU A 779 24.66 -10.27 -9.67
CA LEU A 779 25.06 -10.36 -8.26
C LEU A 779 25.79 -11.65 -7.90
N VAL A 780 25.55 -12.77 -8.65
CA VAL A 780 26.20 -14.06 -8.46
C VAL A 780 26.93 -14.51 -9.71
N ASP A 781 28.08 -15.17 -9.53
CA ASP A 781 28.88 -15.70 -10.63
C ASP A 781 28.64 -17.21 -10.78
N VAL A 782 27.79 -17.58 -11.75
CA VAL A 782 27.50 -18.98 -12.16
C VAL A 782 27.60 -19.07 -13.68
N PRO A 783 28.83 -19.20 -14.24
CA PRO A 783 29.05 -19.12 -15.68
C PRO A 783 28.27 -20.16 -16.49
N GLU A 784 28.10 -21.37 -15.96
CA GLU A 784 27.32 -22.44 -16.57
C GLU A 784 25.86 -22.08 -16.71
N PHE A 785 25.25 -21.48 -15.67
CA PHE A 785 23.87 -21.01 -15.75
C PHE A 785 23.73 -19.78 -16.67
N ARG A 786 24.69 -18.84 -16.64
CA ARG A 786 24.69 -17.70 -17.55
C ARG A 786 24.66 -18.15 -19.03
N ARG A 787 25.43 -19.19 -19.38
CA ARG A 787 25.40 -19.79 -20.73
C ARG A 787 24.03 -20.42 -21.05
N THR A 788 23.48 -21.18 -20.11
CA THR A 788 22.17 -21.85 -20.24
C THR A 788 21.05 -20.81 -20.41
N TYR A 789 21.08 -19.74 -19.60
CA TYR A 789 20.10 -18.66 -19.70
C TYR A 789 20.25 -17.86 -21.01
N LEU A 790 21.47 -17.65 -21.45
CA LEU A 790 21.76 -16.95 -22.73
C LEU A 790 21.24 -17.78 -23.91
N ASP A 791 21.41 -19.10 -23.91
CA ASP A 791 20.82 -20.02 -24.90
C ASP A 791 19.29 -19.90 -24.88
N PHE A 792 18.67 -19.95 -23.70
CA PHE A 792 17.22 -19.77 -23.56
C PHE A 792 16.78 -18.39 -24.16
N ALA A 793 17.43 -17.32 -23.75
CA ALA A 793 17.10 -15.96 -24.19
C ALA A 793 17.23 -15.79 -25.71
N ARG A 794 18.21 -16.41 -26.31
CA ARG A 794 18.47 -16.35 -27.76
C ARG A 794 17.44 -17.14 -28.56
N TYR A 795 17.06 -18.33 -28.09
CA TYR A 795 16.31 -19.31 -28.89
C TYR A 795 14.81 -19.38 -28.57
N ALA A 796 14.35 -18.86 -27.44
CA ALA A 796 12.94 -18.97 -27.04
C ALA A 796 11.97 -18.49 -28.13
N GLN A 797 12.25 -17.34 -28.76
CA GLN A 797 11.46 -16.77 -29.84
C GLN A 797 12.24 -16.69 -31.18
N ALA A 798 13.27 -17.52 -31.36
CA ALA A 798 14.03 -17.56 -32.59
C ALA A 798 13.22 -18.15 -33.75
N PRO A 799 13.59 -17.87 -35.02
CA PRO A 799 13.03 -18.56 -36.18
C PRO A 799 13.18 -20.08 -36.10
N SER A 800 12.22 -20.82 -36.64
CA SER A 800 12.19 -22.29 -36.63
C SER A 800 13.51 -22.92 -37.09
N ALA A 801 14.12 -22.38 -38.17
CA ALA A 801 15.40 -22.90 -38.67
C ALA A 801 16.54 -22.81 -37.64
N GLU A 802 16.60 -21.75 -36.84
CA GLU A 802 17.61 -21.57 -35.77
C GLU A 802 17.35 -22.58 -34.63
N LYS A 803 16.09 -22.76 -34.23
CA LYS A 803 15.68 -23.72 -33.19
C LYS A 803 16.00 -25.15 -33.60
N ILE A 804 15.65 -25.54 -34.84
CA ILE A 804 15.96 -26.87 -35.38
C ILE A 804 17.47 -27.12 -35.44
N ALA A 805 18.24 -26.12 -35.89
CA ALA A 805 19.71 -26.23 -35.93
C ALA A 805 20.34 -26.43 -34.54
N ARG A 806 19.78 -25.79 -33.49
CA ARG A 806 20.30 -25.87 -32.11
C ARG A 806 19.81 -27.09 -31.35
N TYR A 807 18.53 -27.44 -31.47
CA TYR A 807 17.85 -28.45 -30.64
C TYR A 807 17.36 -29.69 -31.42
N GLY A 808 17.50 -29.73 -32.74
CA GLY A 808 17.04 -30.82 -33.56
C GLY A 808 15.53 -30.83 -33.81
N ARG A 809 14.78 -29.86 -33.29
CA ARG A 809 13.33 -29.72 -33.41
C ARG A 809 12.90 -28.28 -33.41
N ASP A 810 11.72 -27.98 -33.97
CA ASP A 810 11.02 -26.73 -33.75
C ASP A 810 10.15 -26.81 -32.48
N PHE A 811 9.90 -25.67 -31.87
CA PHE A 811 9.02 -25.51 -30.72
C PHE A 811 8.50 -24.08 -30.62
N ASN A 812 7.34 -23.93 -30.00
CA ASN A 812 6.76 -22.62 -29.74
C ASN A 812 6.61 -22.44 -28.22
N PRO A 813 7.42 -21.59 -27.57
CA PRO A 813 7.36 -21.37 -26.12
C PRO A 813 6.14 -20.56 -25.67
N GLY A 814 5.16 -20.30 -26.57
CA GLY A 814 3.89 -19.70 -26.22
C GLY A 814 3.69 -18.25 -26.71
N LEU A 815 2.64 -17.63 -26.21
CA LEU A 815 1.99 -16.45 -26.77
C LEU A 815 2.67 -15.11 -26.49
N PHE A 816 3.63 -15.06 -25.58
CA PHE A 816 4.11 -13.79 -24.99
C PHE A 816 5.26 -13.13 -25.78
N LYS A 817 5.05 -12.80 -27.04
CA LYS A 817 6.10 -12.15 -27.87
C LYS A 817 6.58 -10.84 -27.28
N THR A 818 5.68 -10.02 -26.75
CA THR A 818 6.00 -8.75 -26.08
C THR A 818 6.95 -8.95 -24.90
N ILE A 819 6.70 -9.98 -24.07
CA ILE A 819 7.56 -10.30 -22.93
C ILE A 819 8.92 -10.80 -23.42
N TYR A 820 8.93 -11.75 -24.34
CA TYR A 820 10.18 -12.35 -24.86
C TYR A 820 11.01 -11.38 -25.71
N SER A 821 10.43 -10.28 -26.20
CA SER A 821 11.14 -9.25 -26.96
C SER A 821 12.33 -8.67 -26.18
N ARG A 822 12.12 -8.35 -24.93
CA ARG A 822 13.18 -7.83 -24.02
C ARG A 822 14.21 -8.90 -23.66
N VAL A 823 13.79 -10.17 -23.56
CA VAL A 823 14.71 -11.28 -23.31
C VAL A 823 15.62 -11.52 -24.54
N THR A 824 15.07 -11.47 -25.75
CA THR A 824 15.84 -11.53 -27.00
C THR A 824 16.83 -10.37 -27.12
N ALA A 825 16.39 -9.14 -26.80
CA ALA A 825 17.27 -7.96 -26.81
C ALA A 825 18.40 -8.09 -25.78
N TRP A 826 18.11 -8.62 -24.57
CA TRP A 826 19.12 -8.88 -23.55
C TRP A 826 20.18 -9.87 -24.04
N ALA A 827 19.78 -10.94 -24.75
CA ALA A 827 20.75 -11.83 -25.39
C ALA A 827 21.66 -11.07 -26.37
N GLY A 828 21.09 -10.15 -27.17
CA GLY A 828 21.85 -9.29 -28.07
C GLY A 828 22.83 -8.36 -27.34
N GLU A 829 22.44 -7.81 -26.19
CA GLU A 829 23.31 -7.00 -25.33
C GLU A 829 24.50 -7.84 -24.83
N GLN A 830 24.24 -9.02 -24.28
CA GLN A 830 25.27 -9.90 -23.70
C GLN A 830 26.26 -10.44 -24.76
N LEU A 831 25.80 -10.63 -25.99
CA LEU A 831 26.62 -11.10 -27.12
C LEU A 831 27.26 -9.98 -27.94
N GLY A 832 26.91 -8.72 -27.69
CA GLY A 832 27.28 -7.59 -28.59
C GLY A 832 26.65 -7.68 -29.96
N ASP A 833 25.49 -8.37 -30.08
CA ASP A 833 24.82 -8.63 -31.39
C ASP A 833 23.67 -7.66 -31.62
N ALA A 834 23.91 -6.64 -32.43
CA ALA A 834 22.91 -5.65 -32.83
C ALA A 834 21.71 -6.27 -33.56
N SER A 835 21.89 -7.39 -34.27
CA SER A 835 20.79 -8.06 -34.97
C SER A 835 19.78 -8.68 -34.01
N LEU A 836 20.25 -9.22 -32.87
CA LEU A 836 19.38 -9.74 -31.82
C LEU A 836 18.68 -8.58 -31.08
N ARG A 837 19.38 -7.47 -30.81
CA ARG A 837 18.76 -6.29 -30.21
C ARG A 837 17.64 -5.75 -31.09
N LYS A 838 17.91 -5.60 -32.38
CA LYS A 838 16.90 -5.22 -33.38
C LYS A 838 15.74 -6.24 -33.43
N ARG A 839 16.03 -7.56 -33.41
CA ARG A 839 15.01 -8.60 -33.37
C ARG A 839 14.08 -8.42 -32.16
N GLY A 840 14.59 -8.05 -31.00
CA GLY A 840 13.78 -7.72 -29.83
C GLY A 840 12.77 -6.61 -30.13
N TRP A 841 13.19 -5.49 -30.70
CA TRP A 841 12.30 -4.42 -31.11
C TRP A 841 11.30 -4.84 -32.20
N ASP A 842 11.72 -5.62 -33.19
CA ASP A 842 10.86 -6.13 -34.26
C ASP A 842 9.77 -7.08 -33.66
N GLN A 843 10.11 -7.91 -32.70
CA GLN A 843 9.16 -8.75 -31.96
C GLN A 843 8.13 -7.91 -31.20
N PHE A 844 8.60 -6.90 -30.47
CA PHE A 844 7.73 -5.99 -29.72
C PHE A 844 6.76 -5.25 -30.63
N THR A 845 7.24 -4.63 -31.73
CA THR A 845 6.42 -3.80 -32.62
C THR A 845 5.49 -4.62 -33.51
N SER A 846 5.83 -5.88 -33.81
CA SER A 846 4.98 -6.79 -34.60
C SER A 846 3.89 -7.48 -33.78
N ASP A 847 4.01 -7.50 -32.45
CA ASP A 847 2.99 -8.05 -31.58
C ASP A 847 1.81 -7.07 -31.45
N PRO A 848 0.55 -7.50 -31.62
CA PRO A 848 -0.61 -6.68 -31.29
C PRO A 848 -0.56 -6.09 -29.88
N ALA A 849 -0.11 -6.88 -28.90
CA ALA A 849 0.06 -6.44 -27.51
C ALA A 849 1.16 -5.37 -27.34
N GLY A 850 2.15 -5.29 -28.23
CA GLY A 850 3.20 -4.27 -28.24
C GLY A 850 2.74 -2.89 -28.78
N LYS A 851 1.56 -2.80 -29.41
CA LYS A 851 1.06 -1.53 -29.94
C LYS A 851 0.50 -0.64 -28.82
N PRO A 852 0.67 0.70 -28.89
CA PRO A 852 0.05 1.64 -27.97
C PRO A 852 -1.48 1.46 -27.95
N TRP A 853 -2.11 1.59 -26.79
CA TRP A 853 -3.56 1.58 -26.71
C TRP A 853 -4.16 2.79 -27.44
N PRO A 854 -5.36 2.66 -28.05
CA PRO A 854 -6.08 3.81 -28.57
C PRO A 854 -6.44 4.77 -27.43
N PRO A 855 -6.76 6.04 -27.75
CA PRO A 855 -7.28 6.97 -26.75
C PRO A 855 -8.55 6.41 -26.10
N ALA A 856 -8.69 6.68 -24.80
CA ALA A 856 -9.92 6.32 -24.08
C ALA A 856 -11.12 7.15 -24.59
N GLU A 857 -12.30 6.56 -24.54
CA GLU A 857 -13.55 7.21 -24.91
C GLU A 857 -14.57 7.17 -23.77
N ARG A 858 -15.58 8.05 -23.85
CA ARG A 858 -16.62 8.18 -22.84
C ARG A 858 -17.90 7.50 -23.28
N VAL A 859 -18.35 6.50 -22.55
CA VAL A 859 -19.63 5.82 -22.74
C VAL A 859 -20.67 6.41 -21.80
N THR A 860 -21.87 6.72 -22.33
CA THR A 860 -22.95 7.36 -21.58
C THR A 860 -24.31 6.81 -22.01
N GLY A 861 -25.35 7.17 -21.25
CA GLY A 861 -26.73 6.79 -21.59
C GLY A 861 -27.14 5.44 -21.02
N SER A 862 -28.08 4.76 -21.66
CA SER A 862 -28.68 3.51 -21.15
C SER A 862 -27.78 2.26 -21.27
N ALA A 863 -26.63 2.39 -21.92
CA ALA A 863 -25.66 1.29 -22.06
C ALA A 863 -24.93 1.02 -20.73
N VAL A 864 -24.84 2.01 -19.87
CA VAL A 864 -24.07 1.97 -18.60
C VAL A 864 -24.93 2.44 -17.43
N ALA A 865 -24.63 1.93 -16.23
CA ALA A 865 -25.30 2.37 -15.00
C ALA A 865 -24.91 3.81 -14.62
N SER A 866 -23.66 4.20 -14.88
CA SER A 866 -23.11 5.55 -14.75
C SER A 866 -22.19 5.82 -15.95
N PRO A 867 -21.97 7.07 -16.36
CA PRO A 867 -20.99 7.38 -17.40
C PRO A 867 -19.60 6.83 -17.06
N VAL A 868 -18.99 6.10 -17.98
CA VAL A 868 -17.69 5.45 -17.79
C VAL A 868 -16.70 5.82 -18.89
N THR A 869 -15.42 5.79 -18.56
CA THR A 869 -14.33 5.91 -19.51
C THR A 869 -13.75 4.53 -19.79
N GLU A 870 -13.59 4.18 -21.07
CA GLU A 870 -13.05 2.88 -21.48
C GLU A 870 -12.04 3.03 -22.61
N ILE A 871 -11.22 2.03 -22.80
CA ILE A 871 -10.37 1.88 -23.96
C ILE A 871 -11.19 1.14 -25.03
N PRO A 872 -11.38 1.72 -26.24
CA PRO A 872 -12.09 1.05 -27.33
C PRO A 872 -11.43 -0.29 -27.64
N THR A 873 -12.26 -1.30 -27.87
CA THR A 873 -11.86 -2.70 -27.99
C THR A 873 -10.71 -2.92 -28.94
N ARG A 874 -9.74 -3.68 -28.49
CA ARG A 874 -8.85 -4.45 -29.36
C ARG A 874 -9.43 -5.84 -29.48
N THR A 875 -9.53 -6.36 -30.69
CA THR A 875 -9.59 -7.78 -30.94
C THR A 875 -8.36 -8.39 -30.25
N THR A 876 -8.55 -9.07 -29.16
CA THR A 876 -7.50 -9.90 -28.58
C THR A 876 -7.22 -10.98 -29.61
N THR A 877 -5.97 -11.29 -29.84
CA THR A 877 -5.53 -12.36 -30.76
C THR A 877 -5.81 -13.76 -30.19
N ASN A 878 -6.88 -13.92 -29.42
CA ASN A 878 -7.29 -15.24 -28.97
C ASN A 878 -7.83 -15.99 -30.19
N PRO A 879 -7.18 -17.07 -30.69
CA PRO A 879 -7.64 -17.83 -31.83
C PRO A 879 -9.02 -18.48 -31.64
N ALA A 880 -9.55 -18.48 -30.44
CA ALA A 880 -10.82 -19.13 -30.08
C ALA A 880 -12.07 -18.23 -30.15
N GLY A 881 -11.91 -16.94 -30.41
CA GLY A 881 -13.05 -16.03 -30.53
C GLY A 881 -12.72 -14.54 -30.38
N ASP A 882 -13.54 -13.70 -31.02
CA ASP A 882 -13.50 -12.26 -30.92
C ASP A 882 -14.14 -11.83 -29.58
N PHE A 883 -13.34 -11.77 -28.52
CA PHE A 883 -13.81 -11.17 -27.28
C PHE A 883 -13.45 -9.68 -27.27
N ALA A 884 -14.43 -8.85 -27.00
CA ALA A 884 -14.29 -7.40 -26.81
C ALA A 884 -13.66 -7.11 -25.43
N THR A 885 -12.40 -7.55 -25.24
CA THR A 885 -11.74 -7.44 -23.94
C THR A 885 -10.35 -6.81 -24.06
N PHE A 886 -9.88 -6.17 -22.99
CA PHE A 886 -8.47 -5.92 -22.73
C PHE A 886 -8.15 -6.30 -21.28
N ALA A 887 -6.88 -6.59 -21.00
CA ALA A 887 -6.44 -6.99 -19.67
C ALA A 887 -5.34 -6.07 -19.15
N THR A 888 -5.33 -5.87 -17.84
CA THR A 888 -4.30 -5.15 -17.09
C THR A 888 -2.92 -5.78 -17.32
N ASN A 889 -2.85 -7.08 -17.51
CA ASN A 889 -1.64 -7.81 -17.91
C ASN A 889 -0.98 -7.25 -19.18
N ASP A 890 -1.77 -6.95 -20.22
CA ASP A 890 -1.24 -6.40 -21.49
C ASP A 890 -0.67 -5.00 -21.28
N PHE A 891 -1.36 -4.18 -20.47
CA PHE A 891 -0.87 -2.87 -20.04
C PHE A 891 0.48 -2.98 -19.33
N ALA A 892 0.57 -3.82 -18.30
CA ALA A 892 1.75 -3.98 -17.47
C ALA A 892 2.94 -4.49 -18.30
N GLN A 893 2.73 -5.58 -19.03
CA GLN A 893 3.81 -6.24 -19.77
C GLN A 893 4.31 -5.41 -20.97
N ARG A 894 3.41 -4.72 -21.68
CA ARG A 894 3.81 -3.81 -22.75
C ARG A 894 4.73 -2.70 -22.24
N ASN A 895 4.35 -2.04 -21.16
CA ASN A 895 5.09 -0.89 -20.65
C ASN A 895 6.39 -1.34 -19.95
N LEU A 896 6.40 -2.47 -19.24
CA LEU A 896 7.63 -3.07 -18.72
C LEU A 896 8.60 -3.44 -19.84
N ALA A 897 8.10 -4.02 -20.95
CA ALA A 897 8.92 -4.32 -22.11
C ALA A 897 9.49 -3.04 -22.75
N THR A 898 8.69 -1.99 -22.88
CA THR A 898 9.14 -0.69 -23.39
C THR A 898 10.30 -0.13 -22.56
N ILE A 899 10.13 -0.09 -21.23
CA ILE A 899 11.14 0.43 -20.29
C ILE A 899 12.43 -0.39 -20.35
N ALA A 900 12.33 -1.72 -20.42
CA ALA A 900 13.47 -2.61 -20.49
C ALA A 900 14.19 -2.53 -21.86
N LEU A 901 13.45 -2.49 -22.96
CA LEU A 901 14.03 -2.36 -24.31
C LEU A 901 14.77 -1.03 -24.48
N LEU A 902 14.22 0.07 -23.98
CA LEU A 902 14.89 1.36 -23.97
C LEU A 902 16.18 1.36 -23.12
N ALA A 903 16.26 0.51 -22.08
CA ALA A 903 17.48 0.34 -21.27
C ALA A 903 18.53 -0.52 -21.99
N ILE A 904 18.11 -1.61 -22.66
CA ILE A 904 18.99 -2.67 -23.19
C ILE A 904 19.42 -2.39 -24.62
N ALA A 905 18.52 -1.86 -25.44
CA ALA A 905 18.71 -1.69 -26.88
C ALA A 905 18.27 -0.28 -27.36
N PRO A 906 18.77 0.80 -26.75
CA PRO A 906 18.35 2.17 -27.09
C PRO A 906 18.71 2.57 -28.51
N GLU A 907 19.80 2.02 -29.07
CA GLU A 907 20.27 2.35 -30.42
C GLU A 907 19.37 1.78 -31.53
N GLU A 908 18.74 0.63 -31.25
CA GLU A 908 17.82 -0.06 -32.17
C GLU A 908 16.35 0.34 -31.97
N ALA A 909 16.08 1.24 -31.05
CA ALA A 909 14.73 1.74 -30.81
C ALA A 909 14.17 2.47 -32.03
N PRO A 910 12.86 2.35 -32.33
CA PRO A 910 12.22 2.92 -33.50
C PRO A 910 12.30 4.46 -33.54
#